data_b037df2cc2b6d0862779b6eb8a6f2a35
#
_entry.id   b037df2cc2b6d0862779b6eb8a6f2a35
#
_cell.length_a   1.000
_cell.length_b   1.000
_cell.length_c   1.000
_cell.angle_alpha   90.00
_cell.angle_beta   90.00
_cell.angle_gamma   90.00
#
_symmetry.space_group_name_H-M   'P 1'
#
loop_
_entity.id
_entity.type
_entity.pdbx_description
1 polymer ?
#
loop_
_entity_poly.entity_id
_entity_poly.type
_entity_poly.pdbx_seq_one_letter_code
_entity_poly.pdbx_strand_id
1 'polypeptide(L)'
;MFQPAINWLADVMLSPWFLLALRCLGVIFAGVVAIIVLMPDNMLKILSFILRRTFIRVREHGVADIPESGPVLLVSNHISLLDMLLIQSICRNRVRFMVRTDILNFLPTRFIFWYLGVIRVPNLRHPKEMQKFFHHVRTRLRNGETLCFFPEGAISGNGYLMRFRSGVAPLVPRNLEVTILPVRIGMLHGRLFSAEGGKLHFNWPKSLPVNFSISVGTPVKPDLTAFQLRQTISELGAEAETLPQAGEVPFHTSFVLRAKHHFFQKSFFDAATGVGVSNFSMLVRCILLSRKVRELDRGENGYVGVLLPNSSIAAAALLAVLCADRTPGVINYSAGEAVALESARRAGIKTILTSRRFIEKIKWQPSLEMIFLEDVASIISRSQKFAAILMALLLPRRKLVRRIMPMSCYNIHHQAVLLFSSGSTGMPKGVMLTHRNINCDIWSFIRVLAIRNSDRFVGNLPLFHAYGFTCLFAFPSLVGMPVYYILNPLGAADVVKAIARYKLTLITATPTFLQTYLHKATAEDLQTLRLIVTGGEKLRPELAEKFHALTGKVVVEGYGCTELSPIVTVNFGNSLFDLASKSGKPGSIGSPLPGIHIKIVDPETGVELGPGESGRMLVKAGTVMSGYLNMPEQTARVIQNGYYDTGDIARVDSDGYVYITGRASRFSKIGGEMVPHETLEEAIAHFRGREDREVAITGKSDPRRGEKLMVFYTPDDFDPAAVINYLKEQKFPNLWIPKEEDFVHIAALPILGSGKLDIRKLNRMAETGEYELPDAESRKLVEGLIEGKNSADA
;
A
#
# COMPACT_ATOMS: atom_id res chain seq x y z
N MET A 1 57.20 -28.64 10.02
CA MET A 1 56.16 -28.99 9.00
C MET A 1 55.82 -27.88 7.99
N PHE A 2 56.14 -26.62 8.23
CA PHE A 2 55.80 -25.50 7.34
C PHE A 2 56.92 -25.10 6.37
N GLN A 3 58.14 -25.51 6.59
CA GLN A 3 59.31 -25.10 5.79
C GLN A 3 59.27 -25.55 4.29
N PRO A 4 58.76 -26.75 3.93
CA PRO A 4 58.62 -27.13 2.53
C PRO A 4 57.54 -26.33 1.78
N ALA A 5 56.46 -25.93 2.46
CA ALA A 5 55.44 -25.09 1.84
C ALA A 5 55.90 -23.67 1.61
N ILE A 6 56.73 -23.10 2.50
CA ILE A 6 57.30 -21.78 2.36
C ILE A 6 58.34 -21.74 1.19
N ASN A 7 59.15 -22.77 1.07
CA ASN A 7 60.13 -22.90 -0.03
C ASN A 7 59.42 -23.09 -1.36
N TRP A 8 58.34 -23.88 -1.46
CA TRP A 8 57.53 -24.04 -2.67
C TRP A 8 56.82 -22.72 -3.06
N LEU A 9 56.30 -21.98 -2.10
CA LEU A 9 55.72 -20.67 -2.35
C LEU A 9 56.76 -19.67 -2.86
N ALA A 10 57.98 -19.68 -2.31
CA ALA A 10 59.09 -18.84 -2.75
C ALA A 10 59.52 -19.19 -4.19
N ASP A 11 59.64 -20.47 -4.51
CA ASP A 11 59.99 -20.97 -5.85
C ASP A 11 58.95 -20.62 -6.90
N VAL A 12 57.65 -20.71 -6.55
CA VAL A 12 56.53 -20.29 -7.41
C VAL A 12 56.51 -18.74 -7.61
N MET A 13 56.73 -17.96 -6.55
CA MET A 13 56.74 -16.49 -6.61
C MET A 13 57.98 -15.94 -7.34
N LEU A 14 59.10 -16.65 -7.36
CA LEU A 14 60.35 -16.31 -8.07
C LEU A 14 60.41 -16.93 -9.47
N SER A 15 59.48 -17.76 -9.87
CA SER A 15 59.48 -18.37 -11.19
C SER A 15 59.38 -17.32 -12.30
N PRO A 16 60.11 -17.49 -13.40
CA PRO A 16 60.07 -16.55 -14.53
C PRO A 16 58.63 -16.34 -15.08
N TRP A 17 57.80 -17.38 -15.02
CA TRP A 17 56.42 -17.36 -15.45
C TRP A 17 55.53 -16.54 -14.50
N PHE A 18 55.71 -16.63 -13.18
CA PHE A 18 55.02 -15.82 -12.21
C PHE A 18 55.40 -14.33 -12.34
N LEU A 19 56.70 -14.04 -12.49
CA LEU A 19 57.15 -12.68 -12.69
C LEU A 19 56.68 -12.09 -14.03
N LEU A 20 56.59 -12.91 -15.07
CA LEU A 20 56.02 -12.51 -16.37
C LEU A 20 54.49 -12.24 -16.22
N ALA A 21 53.77 -13.14 -15.54
CA ALA A 21 52.34 -12.93 -15.27
C ALA A 21 52.09 -11.65 -14.45
N LEU A 22 52.96 -11.37 -13.45
CA LEU A 22 52.89 -10.15 -12.64
C LEU A 22 53.15 -8.87 -13.48
N ARG A 23 54.14 -8.93 -14.38
CA ARG A 23 54.40 -7.83 -15.34
C ARG A 23 53.26 -7.65 -16.32
N CYS A 24 52.73 -8.71 -16.89
CA CYS A 24 51.54 -8.64 -17.75
C CYS A 24 50.30 -8.07 -17.00
N LEU A 25 50.07 -8.49 -15.77
CA LEU A 25 49.03 -7.92 -14.89
C LEU A 25 49.30 -6.42 -14.62
N GLY A 26 50.54 -6.03 -14.38
CA GLY A 26 50.96 -4.63 -14.20
C GLY A 26 50.70 -3.78 -15.46
N VAL A 27 51.04 -4.29 -16.64
CA VAL A 27 50.78 -3.62 -17.93
C VAL A 27 49.27 -3.52 -18.19
N ILE A 28 48.52 -4.60 -17.94
CA ILE A 28 47.09 -4.58 -18.07
C ILE A 28 46.48 -3.57 -17.08
N PHE A 29 46.95 -3.57 -15.83
CA PHE A 29 46.49 -2.60 -14.82
C PHE A 29 46.82 -1.16 -15.21
N ALA A 30 48.03 -0.90 -15.69
CA ALA A 30 48.44 0.43 -16.20
C ALA A 30 47.60 0.85 -17.42
N GLY A 31 47.34 -0.10 -18.34
CA GLY A 31 46.43 0.12 -19.49
C GLY A 31 44.99 0.45 -19.06
N VAL A 32 44.46 -0.27 -18.09
CA VAL A 32 43.15 0.00 -17.53
C VAL A 32 43.12 1.37 -16.83
N VAL A 33 44.15 1.72 -16.04
CA VAL A 33 44.25 3.03 -15.41
C VAL A 33 44.35 4.15 -16.46
N ALA A 34 45.15 3.94 -17.53
CA ALA A 34 45.24 4.88 -18.61
C ALA A 34 43.89 5.07 -19.34
N ILE A 35 43.15 4.01 -19.63
CA ILE A 35 41.82 4.09 -20.21
C ILE A 35 40.86 4.82 -19.26
N ILE A 36 40.92 4.55 -17.97
CA ILE A 36 40.12 5.24 -16.96
C ILE A 36 40.37 6.75 -16.94
N VAL A 37 41.65 7.15 -17.00
CA VAL A 37 42.03 8.56 -16.89
C VAL A 37 41.85 9.31 -18.20
N LEU A 38 42.21 8.68 -19.34
CA LEU A 38 42.24 9.34 -20.65
C LEU A 38 40.91 9.28 -21.40
N MET A 39 40.04 8.28 -21.10
CA MET A 39 38.78 8.06 -21.80
C MET A 39 37.60 7.86 -20.81
N PRO A 40 37.24 8.87 -20.01
CA PRO A 40 36.23 8.76 -18.98
C PRO A 40 34.84 8.35 -19.50
N ASP A 41 34.48 8.76 -20.72
CA ASP A 41 33.20 8.47 -21.33
C ASP A 41 33.07 6.99 -21.70
N ASN A 42 34.12 6.38 -22.21
CA ASN A 42 34.15 4.95 -22.53
C ASN A 42 34.12 4.10 -21.26
N MET A 43 34.85 4.53 -20.24
CA MET A 43 34.88 3.83 -18.96
C MET A 43 33.47 3.80 -18.28
N LEU A 44 32.74 4.92 -18.30
CA LEU A 44 31.37 4.96 -17.79
C LEU A 44 30.45 3.99 -18.55
N LYS A 45 30.58 3.92 -19.88
CA LYS A 45 29.85 2.97 -20.71
C LYS A 45 30.20 1.53 -20.37
N ILE A 46 31.49 1.22 -20.23
CA ILE A 46 31.97 -0.12 -19.84
C ILE A 46 31.47 -0.49 -18.44
N LEU A 47 31.60 0.42 -17.47
CA LEU A 47 31.15 0.19 -16.10
C LEU A 47 29.63 -0.04 -16.04
N SER A 48 28.85 0.78 -16.76
CA SER A 48 27.41 0.63 -16.87
C SER A 48 27.03 -0.70 -17.54
N PHE A 49 27.75 -1.11 -18.58
CA PHE A 49 27.55 -2.39 -19.26
C PHE A 49 27.82 -3.58 -18.33
N ILE A 50 28.96 -3.57 -17.62
CA ILE A 50 29.32 -4.61 -16.64
C ILE A 50 28.27 -4.66 -15.53
N LEU A 51 27.89 -3.52 -14.97
CA LEU A 51 26.89 -3.41 -13.93
C LEU A 51 25.55 -4.05 -14.36
N ARG A 52 25.09 -3.73 -15.58
CA ARG A 52 23.85 -4.31 -16.15
C ARG A 52 23.95 -5.80 -16.43
N ARG A 53 25.12 -6.28 -16.84
CA ARG A 53 25.28 -7.69 -17.22
C ARG A 53 25.41 -8.61 -16.01
N THR A 54 26.00 -8.12 -14.89
CA THR A 54 26.38 -8.95 -13.73
C THR A 54 25.52 -8.68 -12.50
N PHE A 55 25.26 -7.41 -12.18
CA PHE A 55 24.71 -7.03 -10.89
C PHE A 55 23.28 -6.51 -10.95
N ILE A 56 22.85 -5.96 -12.09
CA ILE A 56 21.59 -5.25 -12.21
C ILE A 56 20.84 -5.71 -13.47
N ARG A 57 19.55 -5.95 -13.35
CA ARG A 57 18.62 -6.07 -14.48
C ARG A 57 17.82 -4.79 -14.56
N VAL A 58 18.01 -4.03 -15.63
CA VAL A 58 17.22 -2.83 -15.89
C VAL A 58 16.08 -3.17 -16.83
N ARG A 59 14.88 -2.78 -16.44
CA ARG A 59 13.70 -2.81 -17.25
C ARG A 59 13.48 -1.42 -17.80
N GLU A 60 13.44 -1.31 -19.10
CA GLU A 60 13.38 -0.06 -19.84
C GLU A 60 12.00 0.12 -20.46
N HIS A 61 11.48 1.33 -20.33
CA HIS A 61 10.28 1.77 -21.00
C HIS A 61 10.48 3.19 -21.54
N GLY A 62 10.08 3.47 -22.79
CA GLY A 62 10.27 4.79 -23.43
C GLY A 62 11.72 5.23 -23.65
N VAL A 63 12.72 4.35 -23.43
CA VAL A 63 14.14 4.71 -23.53
C VAL A 63 14.54 5.04 -24.97
N ALA A 64 13.89 4.44 -25.96
CA ALA A 64 14.13 4.72 -27.38
C ALA A 64 13.81 6.17 -27.77
N ASP A 65 13.01 6.87 -26.97
CA ASP A 65 12.60 8.25 -27.22
C ASP A 65 13.65 9.29 -26.76
N ILE A 66 14.76 8.85 -26.15
CA ILE A 66 15.87 9.75 -25.77
C ILE A 66 16.64 10.15 -27.03
N PRO A 67 16.69 11.47 -27.39
CA PRO A 67 17.43 11.93 -28.57
C PRO A 67 18.91 11.59 -28.50
N GLU A 68 19.47 11.13 -29.61
CA GLU A 68 20.90 10.83 -29.70
C GLU A 68 21.78 12.10 -29.88
N SER A 69 21.17 13.23 -30.21
CA SER A 69 21.85 14.52 -30.39
C SER A 69 20.92 15.67 -29.98
N GLY A 70 21.50 16.82 -29.68
CA GLY A 70 20.77 18.02 -29.28
C GLY A 70 20.73 18.22 -27.77
N PRO A 71 20.20 19.37 -27.32
CA PRO A 71 20.10 19.69 -25.91
C PRO A 71 18.99 18.89 -25.25
N VAL A 72 19.35 18.01 -24.32
CA VAL A 72 18.40 17.16 -23.57
C VAL A 72 18.52 17.46 -22.08
N LEU A 73 17.40 17.65 -21.42
CA LEU A 73 17.29 17.76 -19.96
C LEU A 73 16.46 16.61 -19.40
N LEU A 74 17.09 15.64 -18.79
CA LEU A 74 16.44 14.56 -18.06
C LEU A 74 16.05 15.04 -16.67
N VAL A 75 14.82 14.84 -16.27
CA VAL A 75 14.30 15.19 -14.94
C VAL A 75 13.86 13.93 -14.23
N SER A 76 14.56 13.53 -13.17
CA SER A 76 14.36 12.23 -12.54
C SER A 76 14.10 12.34 -11.04
N ASN A 77 13.38 11.37 -10.49
CA ASN A 77 13.37 11.10 -9.06
C ASN A 77 14.73 10.55 -8.60
N HIS A 78 15.01 10.63 -7.29
CA HIS A 78 16.30 10.22 -6.72
C HIS A 78 16.13 9.24 -5.56
N ILE A 79 16.44 7.96 -5.78
CA ILE A 79 16.22 6.87 -4.80
C ILE A 79 17.52 6.18 -4.35
N SER A 80 18.62 6.35 -5.09
CA SER A 80 19.89 5.66 -4.82
C SER A 80 21.09 6.43 -5.38
N LEU A 81 22.26 6.21 -4.81
CA LEU A 81 23.51 6.68 -5.43
C LEU A 81 23.79 6.04 -6.81
N LEU A 82 23.19 4.89 -7.09
CA LEU A 82 23.31 4.23 -8.39
C LEU A 82 22.49 4.89 -9.50
N ASP A 83 21.61 5.83 -9.19
CA ASP A 83 20.71 6.45 -10.17
C ASP A 83 21.48 7.10 -11.32
N MET A 84 22.62 7.71 -11.02
CA MET A 84 23.49 8.29 -12.04
C MET A 84 24.02 7.24 -13.03
N LEU A 85 24.45 6.09 -12.54
CA LEU A 85 24.93 4.99 -13.38
C LEU A 85 23.80 4.34 -14.16
N LEU A 86 22.62 4.21 -13.53
CA LEU A 86 21.43 3.68 -14.18
C LEU A 86 20.96 4.56 -15.34
N ILE A 87 20.88 5.89 -15.12
CA ILE A 87 20.52 6.86 -16.17
C ILE A 87 21.60 6.88 -17.26
N GLN A 88 22.89 6.88 -16.89
CA GLN A 88 23.96 6.80 -17.90
C GLN A 88 23.86 5.52 -18.74
N SER A 89 23.40 4.41 -18.14
CA SER A 89 23.32 3.12 -18.83
C SER A 89 22.27 3.05 -19.95
N ILE A 90 21.28 3.94 -19.93
CA ILE A 90 20.23 4.04 -20.95
C ILE A 90 20.50 5.14 -21.98
N CYS A 91 21.45 6.03 -21.72
CA CYS A 91 21.81 7.13 -22.61
C CYS A 91 23.04 6.79 -23.42
N ARG A 92 22.99 7.01 -24.74
CA ARG A 92 24.15 6.84 -25.62
C ARG A 92 25.20 7.91 -25.38
N ASN A 93 24.76 9.16 -25.13
CA ASN A 93 25.63 10.29 -24.84
C ASN A 93 25.98 10.36 -23.36
N ARG A 94 27.05 11.06 -23.06
CA ARG A 94 27.44 11.36 -21.69
C ARG A 94 26.41 12.27 -21.03
N VAL A 95 25.91 11.84 -19.86
CA VAL A 95 25.00 12.62 -19.05
C VAL A 95 25.76 13.42 -18.00
N ARG A 96 25.51 14.72 -17.91
CA ARG A 96 26.05 15.60 -16.87
C ARG A 96 25.03 15.71 -15.73
N PHE A 97 25.40 15.24 -14.55
CA PHE A 97 24.52 15.26 -13.39
C PHE A 97 24.70 16.52 -12.56
N MET A 98 23.62 17.06 -12.02
CA MET A 98 23.64 18.20 -11.11
C MET A 98 23.61 17.70 -9.67
N VAL A 99 24.68 18.00 -8.89
CA VAL A 99 24.86 17.50 -7.51
C VAL A 99 25.20 18.64 -6.56
N ARG A 100 24.62 18.60 -5.37
CA ARG A 100 24.83 19.63 -4.32
C ARG A 100 26.28 19.65 -3.81
N THR A 101 26.77 20.85 -3.53
CA THR A 101 28.17 21.10 -3.14
C THR A 101 28.55 20.44 -1.80
N ASP A 102 27.61 20.33 -0.86
CA ASP A 102 27.83 19.73 0.47
C ASP A 102 28.18 18.23 0.41
N ILE A 103 27.70 17.51 -0.60
CA ILE A 103 27.99 16.10 -0.81
C ILE A 103 29.42 15.91 -1.38
N LEU A 104 29.98 16.96 -1.98
CA LEU A 104 31.29 16.94 -2.67
C LEU A 104 32.51 17.11 -1.74
N ASN A 105 32.30 17.32 -0.44
CA ASN A 105 33.38 17.64 0.51
C ASN A 105 34.17 16.41 1.00
N PHE A 106 33.71 15.18 0.71
CA PHE A 106 34.43 13.97 1.06
C PHE A 106 35.43 13.57 -0.03
N LEU A 107 36.73 13.46 0.31
CA LEU A 107 37.83 13.29 -0.65
C LEU A 107 37.62 12.20 -1.75
N PRO A 108 37.23 10.96 -1.43
CA PRO A 108 36.97 9.93 -2.44
C PRO A 108 35.88 10.30 -3.43
N THR A 109 34.80 10.94 -2.94
CA THR A 109 33.63 11.32 -3.78
C THR A 109 34.03 12.49 -4.72
N ARG A 110 34.91 13.37 -4.28
CA ARG A 110 35.38 14.50 -5.09
C ARG A 110 36.03 14.05 -6.39
N PHE A 111 36.86 13.01 -6.36
CA PHE A 111 37.48 12.44 -7.56
C PHE A 111 36.45 11.80 -8.49
N ILE A 112 35.54 11.00 -7.93
CA ILE A 112 34.47 10.36 -8.69
C ILE A 112 33.59 11.41 -9.38
N PHE A 113 33.20 12.46 -8.67
CA PHE A 113 32.32 13.50 -9.21
C PHE A 113 33.02 14.39 -10.24
N TRP A 114 34.33 14.66 -10.06
CA TRP A 114 35.11 15.30 -11.08
C TRP A 114 35.18 14.43 -12.34
N TYR A 115 35.45 13.17 -12.18
CA TYR A 115 35.53 12.17 -13.26
C TYR A 115 34.18 12.04 -13.99
N LEU A 116 33.08 12.04 -13.28
CA LEU A 116 31.73 12.03 -13.83
C LEU A 116 31.34 13.36 -14.50
N GLY A 117 32.15 14.42 -14.38
CA GLY A 117 31.87 15.74 -14.94
C GLY A 117 30.59 16.38 -14.37
N VAL A 118 30.40 16.23 -13.08
CA VAL A 118 29.22 16.70 -12.34
C VAL A 118 29.19 18.24 -12.31
N ILE A 119 27.99 18.80 -12.50
CA ILE A 119 27.73 20.23 -12.36
C ILE A 119 27.38 20.49 -10.89
N ARG A 120 28.14 21.39 -10.25
CA ARG A 120 27.93 21.71 -8.83
C ARG A 120 26.72 22.61 -8.64
N VAL A 121 25.77 22.19 -7.82
CA VAL A 121 24.62 23.00 -7.41
C VAL A 121 24.99 23.74 -6.14
N PRO A 122 25.07 25.08 -6.13
CA PRO A 122 25.40 25.86 -4.95
C PRO A 122 24.24 25.88 -3.95
N ASN A 123 24.53 26.34 -2.73
CA ASN A 123 23.47 26.54 -1.74
C ASN A 123 22.56 27.70 -2.19
N LEU A 124 21.23 27.50 -2.05
CA LEU A 124 20.21 28.51 -2.38
C LEU A 124 20.38 29.86 -1.66
N ARG A 125 21.15 29.88 -0.57
CA ARG A 125 21.45 31.11 0.20
C ARG A 125 22.44 32.05 -0.50
N HIS A 126 23.05 31.64 -1.62
CA HIS A 126 24.06 32.42 -2.36
C HIS A 126 23.57 32.81 -3.76
N PRO A 127 22.80 33.92 -3.94
CA PRO A 127 22.19 34.31 -5.21
C PRO A 127 23.19 34.47 -6.37
N LYS A 128 24.35 35.02 -6.12
CA LYS A 128 25.40 35.21 -7.13
C LYS A 128 25.95 33.88 -7.68
N GLU A 129 26.09 32.88 -6.79
CA GLU A 129 26.54 31.54 -7.18
C GLU A 129 25.43 30.80 -7.96
N MET A 130 24.18 31.02 -7.57
CA MET A 130 23.03 30.48 -8.30
C MET A 130 22.93 31.04 -9.72
N GLN A 131 23.19 32.34 -9.92
CA GLN A 131 23.23 32.94 -11.27
C GLN A 131 24.34 32.31 -12.14
N LYS A 132 25.56 32.12 -11.58
CA LYS A 132 26.65 31.44 -12.26
C LYS A 132 26.31 29.99 -12.61
N PHE A 133 25.62 29.28 -11.71
CA PHE A 133 25.13 27.93 -11.93
C PHE A 133 24.12 27.88 -13.09
N PHE A 134 23.11 28.75 -13.11
CA PHE A 134 22.14 28.80 -14.21
C PHE A 134 22.82 29.16 -15.56
N HIS A 135 23.76 30.08 -15.54
CA HIS A 135 24.52 30.42 -16.75
C HIS A 135 25.30 29.21 -17.25
N HIS A 136 25.99 28.48 -16.37
CA HIS A 136 26.77 27.29 -16.73
C HIS A 136 25.85 26.17 -17.29
N VAL A 137 24.73 25.89 -16.67
CA VAL A 137 23.73 24.92 -17.17
C VAL A 137 23.23 25.30 -18.55
N ARG A 138 22.86 26.58 -18.78
CA ARG A 138 22.37 27.08 -20.06
C ARG A 138 23.44 27.00 -21.16
N THR A 139 24.68 27.27 -20.81
CA THR A 139 25.82 27.14 -21.76
C THR A 139 26.01 25.68 -22.20
N ARG A 140 25.92 24.72 -21.25
CA ARG A 140 26.02 23.29 -21.58
C ARG A 140 24.89 22.83 -22.49
N LEU A 141 23.65 23.27 -22.23
CA LEU A 141 22.49 22.97 -23.09
C LEU A 141 22.69 23.57 -24.49
N ARG A 142 23.21 24.84 -24.62
CA ARG A 142 23.51 25.41 -25.90
C ARG A 142 24.58 24.64 -26.69
N ASN A 143 25.48 23.96 -25.99
CA ASN A 143 26.47 23.08 -26.60
C ASN A 143 25.89 21.70 -27.00
N GLY A 144 24.59 21.48 -26.88
CA GLY A 144 23.93 20.22 -27.21
C GLY A 144 24.17 19.07 -26.22
N GLU A 145 24.63 19.39 -25.01
CA GLU A 145 24.90 18.35 -24.00
C GLU A 145 23.62 17.82 -23.34
N THR A 146 23.65 16.55 -22.94
CA THR A 146 22.59 15.91 -22.14
C THR A 146 22.85 16.15 -20.67
N LEU A 147 21.90 16.77 -19.98
CA LEU A 147 21.93 17.05 -18.55
C LEU A 147 20.90 16.24 -17.78
N CYS A 148 21.19 15.93 -16.52
CA CYS A 148 20.22 15.28 -15.62
C CYS A 148 20.06 16.09 -14.33
N PHE A 149 18.80 16.35 -13.98
CA PHE A 149 18.41 17.10 -12.80
C PHE A 149 17.52 16.26 -11.88
N PHE A 150 17.82 16.27 -10.57
CA PHE A 150 17.03 15.64 -9.54
C PHE A 150 16.32 16.72 -8.70
N PRO A 151 15.05 17.07 -9.01
CA PRO A 151 14.36 18.20 -8.38
C PRO A 151 14.04 17.99 -6.90
N GLU A 152 14.10 16.77 -6.40
CA GLU A 152 13.97 16.44 -4.98
C GLU A 152 15.11 17.04 -4.14
N GLY A 153 16.31 17.19 -4.73
CA GLY A 153 17.51 17.76 -4.08
C GLY A 153 18.08 16.89 -2.97
N ALA A 154 17.59 15.68 -2.78
CA ALA A 154 18.10 14.66 -1.86
C ALA A 154 17.65 13.26 -2.29
N ILE A 155 18.32 12.21 -1.78
CA ILE A 155 17.93 10.81 -2.00
C ILE A 155 16.72 10.49 -1.10
N SER A 156 15.67 9.90 -1.67
CA SER A 156 14.51 9.43 -0.92
C SER A 156 14.89 8.27 0.02
N GLY A 157 14.60 8.41 1.32
CA GLY A 157 14.91 7.41 2.33
C GLY A 157 14.03 6.18 2.32
N ASN A 158 12.80 6.34 1.92
CA ASN A 158 11.76 5.32 1.98
C ASN A 158 11.13 5.01 0.63
N GLY A 159 11.65 5.58 -0.47
CA GLY A 159 11.14 5.35 -1.83
C GLY A 159 9.92 6.20 -2.21
N TYR A 160 9.39 7.03 -1.32
CA TYR A 160 8.41 8.05 -1.69
C TYR A 160 9.00 9.06 -2.67
N LEU A 161 8.17 9.58 -3.55
CA LEU A 161 8.49 10.74 -4.37
C LEU A 161 8.37 12.00 -3.50
N MET A 162 9.52 12.60 -3.18
CA MET A 162 9.56 13.79 -2.33
C MET A 162 9.05 15.03 -3.07
N ARG A 163 8.90 16.13 -2.33
CA ARG A 163 8.60 17.45 -2.89
C ARG A 163 9.67 17.87 -3.90
N PHE A 164 9.25 18.37 -5.06
CA PHE A 164 10.14 19.04 -6.00
C PHE A 164 10.35 20.50 -5.56
N ARG A 165 11.61 20.88 -5.41
CA ARG A 165 11.97 22.21 -4.87
C ARG A 165 11.83 23.32 -5.89
N SER A 166 11.97 23.00 -7.20
CA SER A 166 11.82 23.95 -8.30
C SER A 166 11.34 23.24 -9.57
N GLY A 167 10.70 23.97 -10.46
CA GLY A 167 10.49 23.55 -11.85
C GLY A 167 11.77 23.67 -12.66
N VAL A 168 11.69 23.34 -13.94
CA VAL A 168 12.84 23.35 -14.87
C VAL A 168 13.03 24.66 -15.59
N ALA A 169 12.05 25.55 -15.60
CA ALA A 169 12.08 26.84 -16.32
C ALA A 169 13.38 27.66 -16.08
N PRO A 170 13.91 27.78 -14.85
CA PRO A 170 15.16 28.52 -14.63
C PRO A 170 16.39 27.91 -15.30
N LEU A 171 16.38 26.62 -15.62
CA LEU A 171 17.47 25.88 -16.22
C LEU A 171 17.50 26.02 -17.74
N VAL A 172 16.34 26.24 -18.36
CA VAL A 172 16.17 26.23 -19.82
C VAL A 172 16.48 27.63 -20.41
N PRO A 173 17.30 27.74 -21.45
CA PRO A 173 17.50 29.01 -22.18
C PRO A 173 16.21 29.41 -22.92
N ARG A 174 15.83 30.70 -22.86
CA ARG A 174 14.59 31.20 -23.52
C ARG A 174 14.58 31.03 -25.05
N ASN A 175 15.76 31.04 -25.68
CA ASN A 175 15.91 31.04 -27.13
C ASN A 175 16.50 29.71 -27.66
N LEU A 176 16.25 28.63 -26.95
CA LEU A 176 16.73 27.30 -27.34
C LEU A 176 15.63 26.29 -27.09
N GLU A 177 15.33 25.50 -28.10
CA GLU A 177 14.42 24.36 -27.93
C GLU A 177 15.20 23.23 -27.24
N VAL A 178 14.78 22.87 -26.03
CA VAL A 178 15.39 21.82 -25.20
C VAL A 178 14.38 20.71 -25.03
N THR A 179 14.78 19.48 -25.35
CA THR A 179 13.94 18.30 -25.09
C THR A 179 14.00 17.97 -23.59
N ILE A 180 12.90 18.17 -22.88
CA ILE A 180 12.79 17.91 -21.45
C ILE A 180 12.06 16.58 -21.26
N LEU A 181 12.75 15.55 -20.73
CA LEU A 181 12.20 14.21 -20.56
C LEU A 181 12.05 13.89 -19.07
N PRO A 182 10.82 13.61 -18.60
CA PRO A 182 10.61 13.06 -17.27
C PRO A 182 11.10 11.60 -17.22
N VAL A 183 11.84 11.27 -16.18
CA VAL A 183 12.40 9.93 -15.97
C VAL A 183 11.96 9.42 -14.61
N ARG A 184 11.47 8.19 -14.55
CA ARG A 184 11.14 7.52 -13.30
C ARG A 184 12.04 6.31 -13.09
N ILE A 185 12.78 6.31 -11.99
CA ILE A 185 13.55 5.16 -11.52
C ILE A 185 12.75 4.47 -10.43
N GLY A 186 12.45 3.18 -10.63
CA GLY A 186 11.82 2.29 -9.67
C GLY A 186 12.76 1.17 -9.24
N MET A 187 12.68 0.77 -7.99
CA MET A 187 13.43 -0.36 -7.46
C MET A 187 12.44 -1.45 -7.04
N LEU A 188 12.57 -2.63 -7.62
CA LEU A 188 11.63 -3.73 -7.42
C LEU A 188 11.89 -4.50 -6.12
N HIS A 189 13.16 -4.66 -5.71
CA HIS A 189 13.54 -5.48 -4.56
C HIS A 189 14.74 -4.88 -3.82
N GLY A 190 14.53 -4.48 -2.57
CA GLY A 190 15.57 -4.08 -1.65
C GLY A 190 16.31 -2.79 -2.07
N ARG A 191 16.95 -2.13 -1.12
CA ARG A 191 17.76 -0.94 -1.37
C ARG A 191 19.22 -1.34 -1.26
N LEU A 192 20.00 -1.20 -2.34
CA LEU A 192 21.47 -1.38 -2.29
C LEU A 192 22.13 -0.34 -1.40
N PHE A 193 21.69 0.92 -1.54
CA PHE A 193 22.10 2.02 -0.67
C PHE A 193 20.83 2.68 -0.15
N SER A 194 20.61 2.59 1.14
CA SER A 194 19.54 3.33 1.83
C SER A 194 20.15 4.34 2.75
N ALA A 195 19.49 5.48 2.89
CA ALA A 195 19.85 6.44 3.89
C ALA A 195 18.89 6.30 5.06
N GLU A 196 19.12 5.40 5.98
CA GLU A 196 18.35 5.18 7.19
C GLU A 196 19.03 5.90 8.35
N GLY A 197 18.30 6.74 9.08
CA GLY A 197 18.89 7.49 10.21
C GLY A 197 19.87 8.57 9.83
N GLY A 198 19.77 9.16 8.63
CA GLY A 198 20.73 10.17 8.17
C GLY A 198 22.12 9.61 7.82
N LYS A 199 22.30 8.29 7.93
CA LYS A 199 23.53 7.60 7.56
C LYS A 199 23.28 6.74 6.33
N LEU A 200 24.26 6.72 5.43
CA LEU A 200 24.23 5.87 4.25
C LEU A 200 24.52 4.42 4.67
N HIS A 201 23.55 3.54 4.50
CA HIS A 201 23.71 2.12 4.74
C HIS A 201 23.83 1.37 3.42
N PHE A 202 24.86 0.53 3.32
CA PHE A 202 25.00 -0.42 2.22
C PHE A 202 24.29 -1.71 2.63
N ASN A 203 23.20 -2.03 1.96
CA ASN A 203 22.48 -3.28 2.16
C ASN A 203 22.85 -4.27 1.05
N TRP A 204 23.64 -5.28 1.38
CA TRP A 204 23.96 -6.31 0.42
C TRP A 204 22.68 -7.00 -0.09
N PRO A 205 22.46 -7.09 -1.41
CA PRO A 205 21.25 -7.69 -1.94
C PRO A 205 21.22 -9.19 -1.61
N LYS A 206 20.04 -9.69 -1.19
CA LYS A 206 19.85 -11.12 -0.88
C LYS A 206 19.96 -12.01 -2.11
N SER A 207 19.83 -11.45 -3.31
CA SER A 207 19.97 -12.13 -4.59
C SER A 207 20.50 -11.18 -5.66
N LEU A 208 21.37 -11.66 -6.52
CA LEU A 208 21.84 -10.98 -7.73
C LEU A 208 21.25 -11.70 -8.95
N PRO A 209 20.96 -10.97 -10.01
CA PRO A 209 20.99 -9.52 -10.18
C PRO A 209 19.80 -8.80 -9.51
N VAL A 210 20.03 -7.54 -9.09
CA VAL A 210 18.99 -6.66 -8.56
C VAL A 210 18.17 -6.08 -9.70
N ASN A 211 16.84 -6.10 -9.56
CA ASN A 211 15.94 -5.58 -10.58
C ASN A 211 15.66 -4.09 -10.36
N PHE A 212 15.81 -3.29 -11.41
CA PHE A 212 15.41 -1.89 -11.48
C PHE A 212 14.47 -1.67 -12.66
N SER A 213 13.63 -0.66 -12.57
CA SER A 213 12.87 -0.14 -13.72
C SER A 213 13.32 1.30 -14.01
N ILE A 214 13.42 1.64 -15.28
CA ILE A 214 13.62 3.01 -15.75
C ILE A 214 12.55 3.26 -16.80
N SER A 215 11.73 4.28 -16.57
CA SER A 215 10.73 4.72 -17.52
C SER A 215 11.01 6.15 -17.92
N VAL A 216 11.02 6.40 -19.22
CA VAL A 216 11.16 7.72 -19.82
C VAL A 216 9.83 8.10 -20.42
N GLY A 217 9.30 9.25 -20.04
CA GLY A 217 8.03 9.77 -20.55
C GLY A 217 8.20 10.62 -21.79
N THR A 218 7.07 11.06 -22.35
CA THR A 218 7.03 12.01 -23.46
C THR A 218 7.62 13.38 -23.07
N PRO A 219 8.19 14.13 -24.04
CA PRO A 219 8.72 15.46 -23.77
C PRO A 219 7.69 16.39 -23.14
N VAL A 220 8.10 17.13 -22.12
CA VAL A 220 7.26 18.08 -21.38
C VAL A 220 7.67 19.52 -21.64
N LYS A 221 6.73 20.46 -21.45
CA LYS A 221 6.98 21.89 -21.61
C LYS A 221 7.85 22.44 -20.47
N PRO A 222 8.69 23.46 -20.74
CA PRO A 222 9.56 24.05 -19.71
C PRO A 222 8.83 24.88 -18.65
N ASP A 223 7.60 25.28 -18.89
CA ASP A 223 6.78 26.11 -18.00
C ASP A 223 5.99 25.32 -16.93
N LEU A 224 6.09 23.98 -16.95
CA LEU A 224 5.47 23.16 -15.92
C LEU A 224 5.95 23.57 -14.51
N THR A 225 5.01 23.73 -13.62
CA THR A 225 5.30 23.94 -12.19
C THR A 225 6.01 22.72 -11.59
N ALA A 226 6.68 22.92 -10.45
CA ALA A 226 7.30 21.81 -9.72
C ALA A 226 6.30 20.72 -9.33
N PHE A 227 5.06 21.11 -9.01
CA PHE A 227 3.98 20.19 -8.69
C PHE A 227 3.56 19.36 -9.91
N GLN A 228 3.28 19.99 -11.04
CA GLN A 228 2.88 19.32 -12.28
C GLN A 228 3.95 18.34 -12.76
N LEU A 229 5.23 18.75 -12.72
CA LEU A 229 6.36 17.89 -13.07
C LEU A 229 6.47 16.67 -12.13
N ARG A 230 6.21 16.88 -10.83
CA ARG A 230 6.13 15.79 -9.85
C ARG A 230 4.99 14.82 -10.16
N GLN A 231 3.81 15.34 -10.52
CA GLN A 231 2.65 14.53 -10.92
C GLN A 231 2.96 13.70 -12.17
N THR A 232 3.57 14.29 -13.20
CA THR A 232 4.01 13.58 -14.42
C THR A 232 4.96 12.41 -14.09
N ILE A 233 5.97 12.65 -13.24
CA ILE A 233 6.92 11.59 -12.85
C ILE A 233 6.24 10.54 -11.95
N SER A 234 5.26 10.92 -11.14
CA SER A 234 4.44 10.00 -10.33
C SER A 234 3.61 9.09 -11.23
N GLU A 235 2.92 9.66 -12.22
CA GLU A 235 2.10 8.91 -13.19
C GLU A 235 2.95 7.93 -14.00
N LEU A 236 4.08 8.38 -14.52
CA LEU A 236 5.05 7.52 -15.22
C LEU A 236 5.48 6.32 -14.36
N GLY A 237 5.62 6.52 -13.05
CA GLY A 237 5.90 5.45 -12.10
C GLY A 237 4.77 4.46 -11.94
N ALA A 238 3.52 4.93 -11.91
CA ALA A 238 2.35 4.07 -11.85
C ALA A 238 2.20 3.25 -13.14
N GLU A 239 2.42 3.85 -14.29
CA GLU A 239 2.41 3.16 -15.61
C GLU A 239 3.48 2.05 -15.66
N ALA A 240 4.69 2.34 -15.21
CA ALA A 240 5.76 1.34 -15.15
C ALA A 240 5.40 0.11 -14.30
N GLU A 241 4.66 0.31 -13.21
CA GLU A 241 4.19 -0.79 -12.36
C GLU A 241 2.99 -1.54 -12.98
N THR A 242 2.28 -1.02 -13.97
CA THR A 242 1.25 -1.79 -14.70
C THR A 242 1.85 -2.79 -15.68
N LEU A 243 3.11 -2.65 -16.06
CA LEU A 243 3.79 -3.55 -16.98
C LEU A 243 4.22 -4.85 -16.28
N PRO A 244 4.08 -6.05 -16.93
CA PRO A 244 4.48 -7.33 -16.35
C PRO A 244 5.95 -7.34 -15.96
N GLN A 245 6.33 -7.88 -14.80
CA GLN A 245 7.71 -7.93 -14.31
C GLN A 245 8.34 -9.30 -14.61
N ALA A 246 9.52 -9.31 -15.25
CA ALA A 246 10.21 -10.57 -15.55
C ALA A 246 10.55 -11.33 -14.26
N GLY A 247 10.09 -12.58 -14.17
CA GLY A 247 10.34 -13.44 -13.01
C GLY A 247 9.40 -13.20 -11.83
N GLU A 248 8.42 -12.31 -11.95
CA GLU A 248 7.35 -12.19 -10.97
C GLU A 248 6.47 -13.43 -11.01
N VAL A 249 6.11 -13.92 -9.85
CA VAL A 249 5.25 -15.10 -9.69
C VAL A 249 4.13 -14.82 -8.69
N PRO A 250 2.99 -15.51 -8.82
CA PRO A 250 1.91 -15.42 -7.85
C PRO A 250 2.40 -15.66 -6.42
N PHE A 251 1.81 -15.00 -5.41
CA PHE A 251 2.26 -15.12 -4.03
C PHE A 251 2.16 -16.55 -3.48
N HIS A 252 1.16 -17.35 -3.92
CA HIS A 252 1.06 -18.77 -3.54
C HIS A 252 2.17 -19.62 -4.17
N THR A 253 2.59 -19.31 -5.40
CA THR A 253 3.77 -19.92 -6.02
C THR A 253 5.03 -19.57 -5.24
N SER A 254 5.19 -18.30 -4.85
CA SER A 254 6.29 -17.86 -3.97
C SER A 254 6.31 -18.63 -2.66
N PHE A 255 5.12 -18.86 -2.06
CA PHE A 255 5.00 -19.68 -0.87
C PHE A 255 5.56 -21.09 -1.10
N VAL A 256 5.12 -21.81 -2.15
CA VAL A 256 5.56 -23.18 -2.45
C VAL A 256 7.07 -23.23 -2.69
N LEU A 257 7.62 -22.29 -3.48
CA LEU A 257 9.05 -22.21 -3.76
C LEU A 257 9.87 -21.97 -2.49
N ARG A 258 9.41 -21.09 -1.60
CA ARG A 258 10.05 -20.79 -0.32
C ARG A 258 9.89 -21.92 0.68
N ALA A 259 8.70 -22.49 0.79
CA ALA A 259 8.42 -23.62 1.69
C ALA A 259 9.36 -24.82 1.42
N LYS A 260 9.67 -25.06 0.16
CA LYS A 260 10.62 -26.09 -0.27
C LYS A 260 12.08 -25.79 0.12
N HIS A 261 12.44 -24.53 0.39
CA HIS A 261 13.77 -24.13 0.87
C HIS A 261 13.88 -24.11 2.40
N HIS A 262 12.79 -23.75 3.06
CA HIS A 262 12.76 -23.45 4.49
C HIS A 262 11.71 -24.31 5.19
N PHE A 263 11.85 -25.62 5.14
CA PHE A 263 10.86 -26.59 5.66
C PHE A 263 10.44 -26.34 7.11
N PHE A 264 11.40 -26.04 7.98
CA PHE A 264 11.16 -25.87 9.41
C PHE A 264 10.67 -24.48 9.81
N GLN A 265 10.77 -23.49 8.91
CA GLN A 265 10.26 -22.15 9.18
C GLN A 265 8.74 -22.21 9.35
N LYS A 266 8.23 -21.44 10.31
CA LYS A 266 6.80 -21.31 10.58
C LYS A 266 6.38 -19.88 10.22
N SER A 267 5.33 -19.75 9.41
CA SER A 267 4.78 -18.43 9.02
C SER A 267 3.37 -18.21 9.56
N PHE A 268 2.63 -19.26 9.86
CA PHE A 268 1.23 -19.19 10.30
C PHE A 268 1.07 -19.81 11.67
N PHE A 269 0.61 -19.02 12.64
CA PHE A 269 0.43 -19.41 14.04
C PHE A 269 -1.02 -19.14 14.46
N ASP A 270 -1.54 -19.99 15.33
CA ASP A 270 -2.81 -19.76 16.02
C ASP A 270 -2.50 -19.23 17.43
N ALA A 271 -2.83 -17.96 17.71
CA ALA A 271 -2.45 -17.26 18.94
C ALA A 271 -3.02 -17.93 20.21
N ALA A 272 -4.21 -18.52 20.11
CA ALA A 272 -4.85 -19.21 21.25
C ALA A 272 -4.00 -20.39 21.78
N THR A 273 -3.36 -21.13 20.88
CA THR A 273 -2.56 -22.32 21.24
C THR A 273 -1.04 -22.06 21.20
N GLY A 274 -0.62 -21.02 20.48
CA GLY A 274 0.79 -20.76 20.16
C GLY A 274 1.40 -21.75 19.16
N VAL A 275 0.58 -22.64 18.60
CA VAL A 275 1.03 -23.65 17.64
C VAL A 275 1.23 -23.01 16.28
N GLY A 276 2.46 -23.03 15.79
CA GLY A 276 2.80 -22.60 14.43
C GLY A 276 2.94 -23.77 13.49
N VAL A 277 2.39 -23.65 12.27
CA VAL A 277 2.48 -24.65 11.22
C VAL A 277 3.79 -24.46 10.45
N SER A 278 4.63 -25.50 10.38
CA SER A 278 5.85 -25.45 9.57
C SER A 278 5.53 -25.36 8.08
N ASN A 279 6.42 -24.73 7.31
CA ASN A 279 6.28 -24.62 5.86
C ASN A 279 6.14 -25.99 5.21
N PHE A 280 6.83 -27.01 5.71
CA PHE A 280 6.69 -28.40 5.24
C PHE A 280 5.27 -28.93 5.47
N SER A 281 4.78 -28.81 6.71
CA SER A 281 3.42 -29.27 7.05
C SER A 281 2.35 -28.51 6.24
N MET A 282 2.52 -27.19 6.06
CA MET A 282 1.64 -26.39 5.24
C MET A 282 1.67 -26.82 3.77
N LEU A 283 2.86 -27.10 3.21
CA LEU A 283 3.03 -27.60 1.85
C LEU A 283 2.34 -28.94 1.63
N VAL A 284 2.49 -29.89 2.58
CA VAL A 284 1.82 -31.18 2.52
C VAL A 284 0.30 -31.02 2.57
N ARG A 285 -0.21 -30.13 3.43
CA ARG A 285 -1.64 -29.78 3.48
C ARG A 285 -2.12 -29.18 2.15
N CYS A 286 -1.37 -28.26 1.54
CA CYS A 286 -1.69 -27.70 0.23
C CYS A 286 -1.77 -28.78 -0.85
N ILE A 287 -0.82 -29.74 -0.88
CA ILE A 287 -0.82 -30.85 -1.86
C ILE A 287 -2.09 -31.72 -1.70
N LEU A 288 -2.43 -32.08 -0.46
CA LEU A 288 -3.56 -32.96 -0.17
C LEU A 288 -4.90 -32.26 -0.43
N LEU A 289 -5.08 -31.07 0.18
CA LEU A 289 -6.34 -30.32 0.06
C LEU A 289 -6.60 -29.82 -1.37
N SER A 290 -5.58 -29.39 -2.13
CA SER A 290 -5.77 -28.95 -3.51
C SER A 290 -6.29 -30.05 -4.42
N ARG A 291 -5.86 -31.31 -4.20
CA ARG A 291 -6.41 -32.48 -4.91
C ARG A 291 -7.88 -32.69 -4.58
N LYS A 292 -8.22 -32.62 -3.28
CA LYS A 292 -9.61 -32.82 -2.83
C LYS A 292 -10.51 -31.69 -3.28
N VAL A 293 -10.03 -30.44 -3.29
CA VAL A 293 -10.78 -29.30 -3.84
C VAL A 293 -11.11 -29.57 -5.31
N ARG A 294 -10.16 -30.03 -6.16
CA ARG A 294 -10.45 -30.36 -7.57
C ARG A 294 -11.44 -31.52 -7.73
N GLU A 295 -11.38 -32.53 -6.85
CA GLU A 295 -12.28 -33.68 -6.89
C GLU A 295 -13.70 -33.32 -6.46
N LEU A 296 -13.85 -32.40 -5.49
CA LEU A 296 -15.13 -32.08 -4.84
C LEU A 296 -15.77 -30.80 -5.37
N ASP A 297 -14.98 -29.91 -6.03
CA ASP A 297 -15.54 -28.69 -6.60
C ASP A 297 -16.40 -28.95 -7.82
N ARG A 298 -17.67 -28.55 -7.74
CA ARG A 298 -18.68 -28.68 -8.81
C ARG A 298 -18.94 -27.36 -9.54
N GLY A 299 -18.16 -26.30 -9.21
CA GLY A 299 -18.30 -25.00 -9.83
C GLY A 299 -17.66 -24.95 -11.23
N GLU A 300 -18.41 -24.46 -12.22
CA GLU A 300 -17.93 -24.31 -13.61
C GLU A 300 -17.09 -23.05 -13.81
N ASN A 301 -17.32 -22.01 -12.98
CA ASN A 301 -16.67 -20.72 -13.09
C ASN A 301 -15.32 -20.59 -12.34
N GLY A 302 -14.87 -21.66 -11.71
CA GLY A 302 -13.59 -21.72 -11.02
C GLY A 302 -13.53 -21.01 -9.64
N TYR A 303 -14.68 -20.55 -9.11
CA TYR A 303 -14.74 -19.96 -7.76
C TYR A 303 -15.11 -21.01 -6.72
N VAL A 304 -14.35 -21.04 -5.61
CA VAL A 304 -14.61 -21.87 -4.43
C VAL A 304 -14.77 -20.95 -3.22
N GLY A 305 -15.91 -21.06 -2.55
CA GLY A 305 -16.18 -20.31 -1.33
C GLY A 305 -15.27 -20.73 -0.19
N VAL A 306 -14.79 -19.78 0.61
CA VAL A 306 -14.07 -20.05 1.86
C VAL A 306 -14.77 -19.31 2.99
N LEU A 307 -15.36 -20.08 3.91
CA LEU A 307 -16.10 -19.58 5.07
C LEU A 307 -15.45 -20.08 6.35
N LEU A 308 -14.40 -19.40 6.78
CA LEU A 308 -13.56 -19.78 7.94
C LEU A 308 -13.14 -18.55 8.74
N PRO A 309 -12.98 -18.67 10.07
CA PRO A 309 -12.44 -17.61 10.90
C PRO A 309 -10.91 -17.50 10.70
N ASN A 310 -10.33 -16.42 11.19
CA ASN A 310 -8.88 -16.20 11.16
C ASN A 310 -8.14 -17.36 11.86
N SER A 311 -7.39 -18.15 11.08
CA SER A 311 -6.66 -19.30 11.60
C SER A 311 -5.63 -19.83 10.61
N SER A 312 -4.68 -20.62 11.09
CA SER A 312 -3.74 -21.34 10.24
C SER A 312 -4.44 -22.33 9.30
N ILE A 313 -5.63 -22.81 9.67
CA ILE A 313 -6.48 -23.69 8.85
C ILE A 313 -7.10 -22.88 7.71
N ALA A 314 -7.56 -21.68 7.96
CA ALA A 314 -8.09 -20.79 6.91
C ALA A 314 -6.98 -20.45 5.89
N ALA A 315 -5.76 -20.17 6.35
CA ALA A 315 -4.62 -19.96 5.46
C ALA A 315 -4.31 -21.21 4.61
N ALA A 316 -4.40 -22.41 5.20
CA ALA A 316 -4.20 -23.66 4.47
C ALA A 316 -5.31 -23.89 3.42
N ALA A 317 -6.56 -23.59 3.74
CA ALA A 317 -7.69 -23.69 2.81
C ALA A 317 -7.55 -22.72 1.64
N LEU A 318 -7.22 -21.45 1.91
CA LEU A 318 -6.98 -20.44 0.87
C LEU A 318 -5.83 -20.84 -0.07
N LEU A 319 -4.68 -21.27 0.50
CA LEU A 319 -3.56 -21.78 -0.30
C LEU A 319 -3.96 -23.02 -1.11
N ALA A 320 -4.75 -23.91 -0.54
CA ALA A 320 -5.19 -25.14 -1.23
C ALA A 320 -6.11 -24.83 -2.41
N VAL A 321 -7.04 -23.90 -2.27
CA VAL A 321 -7.91 -23.43 -3.36
C VAL A 321 -7.06 -22.86 -4.49
N LEU A 322 -6.12 -21.97 -4.19
CA LEU A 322 -5.19 -21.41 -5.18
C LEU A 322 -4.31 -22.50 -5.84
N CYS A 323 -3.80 -23.45 -5.05
CA CYS A 323 -3.05 -24.59 -5.57
C CYS A 323 -3.92 -25.58 -6.38
N ALA A 324 -5.23 -25.51 -6.27
CA ALA A 324 -6.16 -26.26 -7.09
C ALA A 324 -6.45 -25.58 -8.45
N ASP A 325 -5.78 -24.49 -8.80
CA ASP A 325 -6.09 -23.61 -9.93
C ASP A 325 -7.53 -23.06 -9.87
N ARG A 326 -7.98 -22.74 -8.63
CA ARG A 326 -9.28 -22.14 -8.34
C ARG A 326 -9.08 -20.80 -7.66
N THR A 327 -10.07 -19.93 -7.76
CA THR A 327 -10.08 -18.63 -7.11
C THR A 327 -10.92 -18.69 -5.82
N PRO A 328 -10.36 -18.39 -4.64
CA PRO A 328 -11.13 -18.33 -3.42
C PRO A 328 -12.08 -17.12 -3.43
N GLY A 329 -13.38 -17.39 -3.23
CA GLY A 329 -14.36 -16.38 -2.87
C GLY A 329 -14.48 -16.32 -1.35
N VAL A 330 -13.91 -15.30 -0.71
CA VAL A 330 -13.87 -15.25 0.75
C VAL A 330 -15.15 -14.66 1.29
N ILE A 331 -15.94 -15.48 1.99
CA ILE A 331 -17.31 -15.15 2.40
C ILE A 331 -17.28 -14.34 3.69
N ASN A 332 -17.95 -13.19 3.66
CA ASN A 332 -18.08 -12.31 4.81
C ASN A 332 -19.22 -12.80 5.73
N TYR A 333 -18.88 -13.52 6.77
CA TYR A 333 -19.84 -14.02 7.76
C TYR A 333 -20.40 -12.94 8.71
N SER A 334 -19.79 -11.74 8.77
CA SER A 334 -20.30 -10.64 9.59
C SER A 334 -21.48 -9.91 8.96
N ALA A 335 -21.72 -10.12 7.66
CA ALA A 335 -22.86 -9.51 6.94
C ALA A 335 -24.21 -10.23 7.18
N GLY A 336 -24.20 -11.33 7.94
CA GLY A 336 -25.35 -12.20 8.14
C GLY A 336 -25.48 -13.25 7.05
N GLU A 337 -26.16 -14.37 7.38
CA GLU A 337 -26.27 -15.55 6.51
C GLU A 337 -26.88 -15.24 5.15
N ALA A 338 -28.03 -14.59 5.13
CA ALA A 338 -28.78 -14.32 3.91
C ALA A 338 -27.98 -13.50 2.90
N VAL A 339 -27.31 -12.41 3.34
CA VAL A 339 -26.51 -11.53 2.48
C VAL A 339 -25.26 -12.24 1.99
N ALA A 340 -24.61 -13.01 2.87
CA ALA A 340 -23.36 -13.71 2.55
C ALA A 340 -23.59 -14.83 1.53
N LEU A 341 -24.64 -15.65 1.71
CA LEU A 341 -24.98 -16.74 0.80
C LEU A 341 -25.54 -16.23 -0.52
N GLU A 342 -26.32 -15.17 -0.52
CA GLU A 342 -26.80 -14.55 -1.76
C GLU A 342 -25.63 -13.95 -2.57
N SER A 343 -24.66 -13.32 -1.90
CA SER A 343 -23.43 -12.85 -2.56
C SER A 343 -22.65 -14.01 -3.21
N ALA A 344 -22.54 -15.14 -2.53
CA ALA A 344 -21.92 -16.34 -3.04
C ALA A 344 -22.67 -16.90 -4.25
N ARG A 345 -24.01 -16.96 -4.22
CA ARG A 345 -24.83 -17.41 -5.35
C ARG A 345 -24.68 -16.53 -6.57
N ARG A 346 -24.71 -15.19 -6.41
CA ARG A 346 -24.50 -14.23 -7.51
C ARG A 346 -23.11 -14.35 -8.13
N ALA A 347 -22.13 -14.74 -7.34
CA ALA A 347 -20.78 -15.02 -7.81
C ALA A 347 -20.68 -16.40 -8.50
N GLY A 348 -21.75 -17.20 -8.53
CA GLY A 348 -21.77 -18.56 -9.05
C GLY A 348 -20.95 -19.56 -8.24
N ILE A 349 -20.72 -19.28 -6.96
CA ILE A 349 -20.06 -20.18 -6.01
C ILE A 349 -21.05 -21.30 -5.67
N LYS A 350 -20.74 -22.52 -6.08
CA LYS A 350 -21.54 -23.72 -5.80
C LYS A 350 -21.03 -24.44 -4.55
N THR A 351 -19.73 -24.38 -4.28
CA THR A 351 -19.05 -25.15 -3.23
C THR A 351 -18.38 -24.23 -2.22
N ILE A 352 -18.58 -24.47 -0.93
CA ILE A 352 -17.97 -23.68 0.17
C ILE A 352 -17.17 -24.59 1.08
N LEU A 353 -15.87 -24.27 1.25
CA LEU A 353 -15.01 -24.89 2.26
C LEU A 353 -15.25 -24.24 3.62
N THR A 354 -15.55 -25.05 4.63
CA THR A 354 -15.81 -24.57 5.99
C THR A 354 -15.42 -25.62 7.05
N SER A 355 -15.76 -25.35 8.32
CA SER A 355 -15.57 -26.23 9.48
C SER A 355 -16.91 -26.42 10.19
N ARG A 356 -17.23 -27.65 10.62
CA ARG A 356 -18.47 -27.93 11.38
C ARG A 356 -18.55 -27.08 12.65
N ARG A 357 -17.46 -27.01 13.41
CA ARG A 357 -17.37 -26.22 14.63
C ARG A 357 -17.63 -24.73 14.38
N PHE A 358 -17.22 -24.21 13.21
CA PHE A 358 -17.44 -22.84 12.88
C PHE A 358 -18.89 -22.56 12.51
N ILE A 359 -19.51 -23.41 11.71
CA ILE A 359 -20.94 -23.31 11.33
C ILE A 359 -21.85 -23.40 12.56
N GLU A 360 -21.57 -24.34 13.47
CA GLU A 360 -22.29 -24.47 14.75
C GLU A 360 -22.14 -23.18 15.59
N LYS A 361 -20.93 -22.60 15.64
CA LYS A 361 -20.68 -21.37 16.40
C LYS A 361 -21.45 -20.16 15.88
N ILE A 362 -21.53 -19.99 14.55
CA ILE A 362 -22.28 -18.88 13.92
C ILE A 362 -23.77 -19.20 13.74
N LYS A 363 -24.21 -20.44 14.06
CA LYS A 363 -25.60 -20.92 13.99
C LYS A 363 -26.23 -20.77 12.61
N TRP A 364 -25.44 -20.98 11.53
CA TRP A 364 -25.96 -20.92 10.16
C TRP A 364 -26.55 -22.25 9.72
N GLN A 365 -27.59 -22.18 8.85
CA GLN A 365 -28.19 -23.31 8.17
C GLN A 365 -27.99 -23.19 6.66
N PRO A 366 -26.80 -23.56 6.15
CA PRO A 366 -26.42 -23.23 4.80
C PRO A 366 -27.25 -23.94 3.73
N SER A 367 -27.68 -23.16 2.74
CA SER A 367 -28.40 -23.63 1.55
C SER A 367 -27.52 -23.93 0.35
N LEU A 368 -26.18 -23.80 0.50
CA LEU A 368 -25.17 -24.15 -0.50
C LEU A 368 -24.40 -25.39 -0.07
N GLU A 369 -23.80 -26.10 -1.02
CA GLU A 369 -23.00 -27.29 -0.74
C GLU A 369 -21.76 -26.96 0.11
N MET A 370 -21.69 -27.52 1.32
CA MET A 370 -20.60 -27.32 2.27
C MET A 370 -19.66 -28.52 2.25
N ILE A 371 -18.38 -28.25 2.04
CA ILE A 371 -17.30 -29.20 2.23
C ILE A 371 -16.64 -28.93 3.57
N PHE A 372 -16.87 -29.81 4.52
CA PHE A 372 -16.27 -29.69 5.84
C PHE A 372 -14.83 -30.21 5.84
N LEU A 373 -13.90 -29.41 6.34
CA LEU A 373 -12.49 -29.75 6.38
C LEU A 373 -12.20 -30.98 7.25
N GLU A 374 -13.05 -31.23 8.26
CA GLU A 374 -13.00 -32.42 9.10
C GLU A 374 -13.28 -33.69 8.27
N ASP A 375 -14.28 -33.67 7.37
CA ASP A 375 -14.60 -34.78 6.50
C ASP A 375 -13.49 -35.02 5.46
N VAL A 376 -13.00 -33.93 4.87
CA VAL A 376 -11.85 -34.01 3.95
C VAL A 376 -10.66 -34.68 4.62
N ALA A 377 -10.36 -34.32 5.88
CA ALA A 377 -9.26 -34.92 6.62
C ALA A 377 -9.45 -36.45 6.88
N SER A 378 -10.71 -36.90 7.04
CA SER A 378 -11.05 -38.30 7.30
C SER A 378 -10.91 -39.18 6.05
N ILE A 379 -11.25 -38.68 4.87
CA ILE A 379 -11.20 -39.42 3.59
C ILE A 379 -9.81 -39.47 2.98
N ILE A 380 -8.83 -38.71 3.50
CA ILE A 380 -7.44 -38.76 3.02
C ILE A 380 -6.73 -40.00 3.58
N SER A 381 -6.45 -40.97 2.70
CA SER A 381 -5.79 -42.23 3.09
C SER A 381 -4.34 -42.02 3.56
N ARG A 382 -3.80 -43.01 4.31
CA ARG A 382 -2.38 -43.03 4.73
C ARG A 382 -1.44 -43.02 3.52
N SER A 383 -1.77 -43.73 2.43
CA SER A 383 -0.99 -43.72 1.20
C SER A 383 -0.94 -42.37 0.52
N GLN A 384 -2.06 -41.65 0.46
CA GLN A 384 -2.11 -40.26 -0.07
C GLN A 384 -1.25 -39.32 0.79
N LYS A 385 -1.30 -39.41 2.12
CA LYS A 385 -0.45 -38.64 3.02
C LYS A 385 1.03 -38.93 2.76
N PHE A 386 1.40 -40.18 2.66
CA PHE A 386 2.77 -40.59 2.36
C PHE A 386 3.24 -40.10 0.97
N ALA A 387 2.42 -40.25 -0.05
CA ALA A 387 2.73 -39.74 -1.39
C ALA A 387 2.91 -38.21 -1.41
N ALA A 388 2.10 -37.46 -0.68
CA ALA A 388 2.26 -36.00 -0.56
C ALA A 388 3.56 -35.60 0.14
N ILE A 389 3.94 -36.33 1.20
CA ILE A 389 5.23 -36.17 1.89
C ILE A 389 6.38 -36.40 0.92
N LEU A 390 6.37 -37.54 0.20
CA LEU A 390 7.41 -37.86 -0.80
C LEU A 390 7.47 -36.80 -1.92
N MET A 391 6.35 -36.33 -2.41
CA MET A 391 6.30 -35.22 -3.40
C MET A 391 6.95 -33.95 -2.83
N ALA A 392 6.60 -33.57 -1.60
CA ALA A 392 7.16 -32.42 -0.93
C ALA A 392 8.68 -32.55 -0.71
N LEU A 393 9.18 -33.74 -0.42
CA LEU A 393 10.60 -33.98 -0.17
C LEU A 393 11.42 -34.12 -1.46
N LEU A 394 10.97 -34.95 -2.41
CA LEU A 394 11.79 -35.39 -3.53
C LEU A 394 11.68 -34.57 -4.79
N LEU A 395 10.51 -34.02 -5.09
CA LEU A 395 10.35 -33.25 -6.35
C LEU A 395 11.14 -31.93 -6.33
N PRO A 396 11.92 -31.65 -7.41
CA PRO A 396 12.51 -30.32 -7.58
C PRO A 396 11.46 -29.21 -7.56
N ARG A 397 11.79 -28.04 -7.01
CA ARG A 397 10.87 -26.92 -6.80
C ARG A 397 9.98 -26.59 -7.99
N ARG A 398 10.56 -26.38 -9.18
CA ARG A 398 9.82 -26.04 -10.40
C ARG A 398 8.90 -27.16 -10.85
N LYS A 399 9.31 -28.43 -10.68
CA LYS A 399 8.46 -29.60 -11.01
C LYS A 399 7.31 -29.74 -10.02
N LEU A 400 7.57 -29.50 -8.71
CA LEU A 400 6.55 -29.52 -7.67
C LEU A 400 5.47 -28.46 -7.93
N VAL A 401 5.87 -27.19 -8.18
CA VAL A 401 4.96 -26.09 -8.51
C VAL A 401 4.05 -26.46 -9.69
N ARG A 402 4.62 -26.88 -10.83
CA ARG A 402 3.85 -27.29 -12.02
C ARG A 402 2.95 -28.50 -11.78
N ARG A 403 3.32 -29.39 -10.85
CA ARG A 403 2.51 -30.58 -10.52
C ARG A 403 1.32 -30.22 -9.64
N ILE A 404 1.45 -29.24 -8.76
CA ILE A 404 0.38 -28.82 -7.85
C ILE A 404 -0.60 -27.90 -8.57
N MET A 405 -0.12 -26.91 -9.33
CA MET A 405 -0.90 -25.86 -9.99
C MET A 405 -0.42 -25.67 -11.43
N PRO A 406 -0.84 -26.54 -12.37
CA PRO A 406 -0.32 -26.53 -13.73
C PRO A 406 -0.70 -25.29 -14.54
N MET A 407 -1.84 -24.66 -14.27
CA MET A 407 -2.38 -23.54 -15.03
C MET A 407 -1.98 -22.17 -14.45
N SER A 408 -2.08 -21.99 -13.13
CA SER A 408 -1.93 -20.68 -12.46
C SER A 408 -0.52 -20.38 -11.97
N CYS A 409 0.39 -21.36 -11.91
CA CYS A 409 1.65 -21.26 -11.18
C CYS A 409 2.58 -20.09 -11.57
N TYR A 410 2.47 -19.59 -12.78
CA TYR A 410 3.28 -18.47 -13.29
C TYR A 410 2.44 -17.35 -13.89
N ASN A 411 1.12 -17.46 -13.83
CA ASN A 411 0.21 -16.44 -14.34
C ASN A 411 -0.15 -15.43 -13.25
N ILE A 412 0.57 -14.31 -13.21
CA ILE A 412 0.31 -13.24 -12.25
C ILE A 412 -0.99 -12.47 -12.52
N HIS A 413 -1.54 -12.57 -13.72
CA HIS A 413 -2.81 -11.95 -14.11
C HIS A 413 -4.02 -12.84 -13.78
N HIS A 414 -3.78 -14.09 -13.35
CA HIS A 414 -4.85 -14.93 -12.82
C HIS A 414 -5.45 -14.31 -11.55
N GLN A 415 -6.76 -14.49 -11.38
CA GLN A 415 -7.45 -14.01 -10.20
C GLN A 415 -6.93 -14.71 -8.94
N ALA A 416 -6.57 -13.91 -7.95
CA ALA A 416 -6.05 -14.36 -6.67
C ALA A 416 -7.16 -14.52 -5.63
N VAL A 417 -8.20 -13.69 -5.73
CA VAL A 417 -9.31 -13.68 -4.77
C VAL A 417 -10.50 -12.91 -5.34
N LEU A 418 -11.68 -13.35 -4.94
CA LEU A 418 -12.93 -12.61 -5.05
C LEU A 418 -13.34 -12.16 -3.64
N LEU A 419 -13.40 -10.85 -3.42
CA LEU A 419 -13.81 -10.24 -2.14
C LEU A 419 -15.14 -9.51 -2.33
N PHE A 420 -15.99 -9.58 -1.32
CA PHE A 420 -17.30 -8.93 -1.36
C PHE A 420 -17.24 -7.60 -0.60
N SER A 421 -17.34 -6.48 -1.34
CA SER A 421 -17.39 -5.14 -0.74
C SER A 421 -18.83 -4.75 -0.45
N SER A 422 -19.09 -4.10 0.69
CA SER A 422 -20.37 -3.46 1.00
C SER A 422 -20.56 -2.25 0.08
N GLY A 423 -21.08 -2.49 -1.14
CA GLY A 423 -21.31 -1.42 -2.10
C GLY A 423 -22.39 -0.45 -1.61
N SER A 424 -22.27 0.82 -2.01
CA SER A 424 -23.31 1.85 -1.81
C SER A 424 -24.66 1.47 -2.42
N THR A 425 -24.81 0.35 -3.14
CA THR A 425 -25.99 -0.11 -3.88
C THR A 425 -26.82 -1.26 -3.25
N GLY A 426 -26.60 -1.61 -1.96
CA GLY A 426 -27.35 -2.62 -1.17
C GLY A 426 -26.67 -3.98 -1.11
N MET A 427 -26.64 -4.73 -2.21
CA MET A 427 -25.96 -6.03 -2.21
C MET A 427 -24.46 -5.89 -2.40
N PRO A 428 -23.62 -6.68 -1.70
CA PRO A 428 -22.17 -6.67 -1.86
C PRO A 428 -21.77 -6.96 -3.31
N LYS A 429 -20.75 -6.20 -3.79
CA LYS A 429 -20.14 -6.40 -5.12
C LYS A 429 -18.96 -7.34 -5.00
N GLY A 430 -18.83 -8.27 -5.95
CA GLY A 430 -17.65 -9.12 -6.05
C GLY A 430 -16.48 -8.36 -6.69
N VAL A 431 -15.48 -7.99 -5.91
CA VAL A 431 -14.25 -7.33 -6.39
C VAL A 431 -13.24 -8.37 -6.80
N MET A 432 -12.82 -8.35 -8.07
CA MET A 432 -11.88 -9.30 -8.65
C MET A 432 -10.44 -8.77 -8.55
N LEU A 433 -9.61 -9.39 -7.71
CA LEU A 433 -8.20 -9.03 -7.56
C LEU A 433 -7.29 -10.12 -8.13
N THR A 434 -6.33 -9.73 -8.97
CA THR A 434 -5.31 -10.63 -9.50
C THR A 434 -4.13 -10.79 -8.55
N HIS A 435 -3.31 -11.82 -8.76
CA HIS A 435 -2.04 -11.96 -8.03
C HIS A 435 -1.14 -10.75 -8.23
N ARG A 436 -1.19 -10.14 -9.42
CA ARG A 436 -0.42 -8.93 -9.71
C ARG A 436 -0.87 -7.76 -8.86
N ASN A 437 -2.18 -7.50 -8.76
CA ASN A 437 -2.70 -6.40 -7.96
C ASN A 437 -2.20 -6.49 -6.51
N ILE A 438 -2.31 -7.68 -5.92
CA ILE A 438 -1.89 -7.94 -4.54
C ILE A 438 -0.37 -7.87 -4.38
N ASN A 439 0.40 -8.43 -5.33
CA ASN A 439 1.86 -8.35 -5.30
C ASN A 439 2.34 -6.89 -5.38
N CYS A 440 1.77 -6.07 -6.28
CA CYS A 440 2.10 -4.65 -6.40
C CYS A 440 1.86 -3.91 -5.08
N ASP A 441 0.73 -4.15 -4.44
CA ASP A 441 0.41 -3.55 -3.15
C ASP A 441 1.43 -3.95 -2.07
N ILE A 442 1.70 -5.25 -1.92
CA ILE A 442 2.66 -5.77 -0.95
C ILE A 442 4.05 -5.17 -1.16
N TRP A 443 4.55 -5.12 -2.40
CA TRP A 443 5.86 -4.55 -2.68
C TRP A 443 5.91 -3.05 -2.43
N SER A 444 4.81 -2.32 -2.66
CA SER A 444 4.72 -0.89 -2.42
C SER A 444 4.83 -0.55 -0.93
N PHE A 445 4.09 -1.23 -0.06
CA PHE A 445 4.15 -0.94 1.38
C PHE A 445 5.42 -1.48 2.07
N ILE A 446 5.98 -2.63 1.64
CA ILE A 446 7.26 -3.13 2.18
C ILE A 446 8.38 -2.11 2.00
N ARG A 447 8.42 -1.42 0.87
CA ARG A 447 9.44 -0.41 0.56
C ARG A 447 9.43 0.74 1.57
N VAL A 448 8.22 1.11 2.03
CA VAL A 448 8.01 2.27 2.91
C VAL A 448 8.14 1.90 4.39
N LEU A 449 7.54 0.79 4.79
CA LEU A 449 7.37 0.44 6.20
C LEU A 449 8.60 -0.16 6.88
N ALA A 450 9.74 -0.26 6.18
CA ALA A 450 11.00 -0.81 6.71
C ALA A 450 10.80 -2.13 7.48
N ILE A 451 10.12 -3.09 6.85
CA ILE A 451 9.82 -4.41 7.40
C ILE A 451 11.11 -5.18 7.67
N ARG A 452 11.23 -5.78 8.85
CA ARG A 452 12.41 -6.53 9.32
C ARG A 452 12.14 -8.04 9.31
N ASN A 453 13.20 -8.83 9.16
CA ASN A 453 13.09 -10.30 9.23
C ASN A 453 12.66 -10.80 10.62
N SER A 454 12.90 -10.03 11.67
CA SER A 454 12.51 -10.34 13.05
C SER A 454 11.06 -9.99 13.38
N ASP A 455 10.36 -9.32 12.45
CA ASP A 455 8.99 -8.89 12.71
C ASP A 455 8.01 -10.05 12.79
N ARG A 456 6.99 -9.85 13.62
CA ARG A 456 5.88 -10.78 13.87
C ARG A 456 4.59 -10.00 13.83
N PHE A 457 3.63 -10.47 13.03
CA PHE A 457 2.40 -9.76 12.76
C PHE A 457 1.25 -10.21 13.66
N VAL A 458 0.47 -9.25 14.16
CA VAL A 458 -0.81 -9.50 14.86
C VAL A 458 -1.88 -9.83 13.83
N GLY A 459 -2.44 -11.04 13.87
CA GLY A 459 -3.44 -11.53 12.92
C GLY A 459 -4.88 -11.21 13.34
N ASN A 460 -5.19 -9.94 13.55
CA ASN A 460 -6.45 -9.45 14.14
C ASN A 460 -7.50 -8.97 13.12
N LEU A 461 -7.15 -8.72 11.85
CA LEU A 461 -8.12 -8.29 10.85
C LEU A 461 -8.75 -9.50 10.14
N PRO A 462 -10.08 -9.48 9.85
CA PRO A 462 -10.75 -10.57 9.14
C PRO A 462 -10.20 -10.79 7.73
N LEU A 463 -10.01 -12.07 7.35
CA LEU A 463 -9.48 -12.45 6.03
C LEU A 463 -10.47 -12.21 4.88
N PHE A 464 -11.74 -11.98 5.16
CA PHE A 464 -12.75 -11.62 4.15
C PHE A 464 -12.74 -10.12 3.78
N HIS A 465 -11.94 -9.29 4.47
CA HIS A 465 -11.65 -7.92 4.06
C HIS A 465 -10.30 -7.85 3.35
N ALA A 466 -10.20 -7.01 2.32
CA ALA A 466 -8.97 -6.84 1.55
C ALA A 466 -7.76 -6.53 2.44
N TYR A 467 -7.95 -5.71 3.48
CA TYR A 467 -6.89 -5.35 4.43
C TYR A 467 -6.37 -6.57 5.19
N GLY A 468 -7.26 -7.42 5.69
CA GLY A 468 -6.87 -8.69 6.32
C GLY A 468 -6.28 -9.68 5.32
N PHE A 469 -6.90 -9.85 4.15
CA PHE A 469 -6.42 -10.79 3.12
C PHE A 469 -5.01 -10.45 2.66
N THR A 470 -4.77 -9.20 2.28
CA THR A 470 -3.45 -8.79 1.75
C THR A 470 -2.39 -8.78 2.84
N CYS A 471 -2.63 -8.15 4.00
CA CYS A 471 -1.62 -8.00 5.04
C CYS A 471 -1.36 -9.29 5.84
N LEU A 472 -2.41 -10.09 6.11
CA LEU A 472 -2.29 -11.21 7.05
C LEU A 472 -2.27 -12.59 6.38
N PHE A 473 -2.57 -12.68 5.08
CA PHE A 473 -2.48 -13.94 4.33
C PHE A 473 -1.54 -13.85 3.13
N ALA A 474 -1.79 -12.94 2.16
CA ALA A 474 -0.98 -12.86 0.94
C ALA A 474 0.46 -12.42 1.25
N PHE A 475 0.65 -11.40 2.08
CA PHE A 475 1.98 -10.90 2.46
C PHE A 475 2.81 -11.95 3.22
N PRO A 476 2.32 -12.63 4.29
CA PRO A 476 3.03 -13.75 4.89
C PRO A 476 3.33 -14.89 3.91
N SER A 477 2.42 -15.17 2.98
CA SER A 477 2.63 -16.17 1.94
C SER A 477 3.75 -15.80 0.98
N LEU A 478 3.83 -14.53 0.58
CA LEU A 478 4.84 -14.02 -0.35
C LEU A 478 6.24 -13.98 0.28
N VAL A 479 6.38 -13.41 1.49
CA VAL A 479 7.70 -13.12 2.08
C VAL A 479 8.10 -14.07 3.24
N GLY A 480 7.16 -14.79 3.85
CA GLY A 480 7.42 -15.72 4.95
C GLY A 480 7.45 -15.10 6.33
N MET A 481 6.82 -13.94 6.51
CA MET A 481 6.70 -13.31 7.81
C MET A 481 5.78 -14.11 8.73
N PRO A 482 6.11 -14.30 10.02
CA PRO A 482 5.22 -14.91 10.99
C PRO A 482 3.99 -14.05 11.28
N VAL A 483 2.80 -14.64 11.16
CA VAL A 483 1.51 -14.05 11.56
C VAL A 483 0.85 -14.91 12.63
N TYR A 484 0.32 -14.25 13.65
CA TYR A 484 -0.35 -14.90 14.80
C TYR A 484 -1.84 -14.59 14.71
N TYR A 485 -2.62 -15.54 14.21
CA TYR A 485 -4.06 -15.39 14.01
C TYR A 485 -4.82 -15.41 15.32
N ILE A 486 -5.73 -14.45 15.46
CA ILE A 486 -6.65 -14.31 16.58
C ILE A 486 -8.06 -14.58 16.05
N LEU A 487 -8.72 -15.58 16.63
CA LEU A 487 -10.02 -16.05 16.16
C LEU A 487 -11.12 -14.98 16.24
N ASN A 488 -11.10 -14.16 17.30
CA ASN A 488 -12.04 -13.08 17.50
C ASN A 488 -11.30 -11.73 17.54
N PRO A 489 -11.31 -10.98 16.43
CA PRO A 489 -10.68 -9.65 16.39
C PRO A 489 -11.27 -8.64 17.37
N LEU A 490 -12.55 -8.82 17.76
CA LEU A 490 -13.24 -7.99 18.75
C LEU A 490 -12.84 -8.32 20.20
N GLY A 491 -12.21 -9.47 20.43
CA GLY A 491 -11.72 -9.89 21.73
C GLY A 491 -10.45 -9.13 22.14
N ALA A 492 -10.58 -7.88 22.59
CA ALA A 492 -9.45 -6.99 22.90
C ALA A 492 -8.44 -7.64 23.86
N ALA A 493 -8.91 -8.32 24.90
CA ALA A 493 -8.03 -8.99 25.85
C ALA A 493 -7.17 -10.10 25.21
N ASP A 494 -7.72 -10.83 24.23
CA ASP A 494 -6.98 -11.89 23.53
C ASP A 494 -5.90 -11.29 22.61
N VAL A 495 -6.21 -10.16 21.96
CA VAL A 495 -5.25 -9.43 21.13
C VAL A 495 -4.10 -8.91 21.97
N VAL A 496 -4.37 -8.23 23.08
CA VAL A 496 -3.36 -7.68 24.00
C VAL A 496 -2.50 -8.78 24.60
N LYS A 497 -3.10 -9.88 25.09
CA LYS A 497 -2.37 -11.04 25.58
C LYS A 497 -1.46 -11.67 24.52
N ALA A 498 -1.94 -11.75 23.25
CA ALA A 498 -1.12 -12.29 22.17
C ALA A 498 0.09 -11.40 21.86
N ILE A 499 -0.08 -10.07 21.86
CA ILE A 499 1.01 -9.10 21.65
C ILE A 499 2.10 -9.32 22.71
N ALA A 500 1.73 -9.29 23.99
CA ALA A 500 2.66 -9.45 25.10
C ALA A 500 3.34 -10.85 25.10
N ARG A 501 2.54 -11.92 25.00
CA ARG A 501 3.02 -13.31 25.08
C ARG A 501 3.99 -13.68 23.96
N TYR A 502 3.69 -13.29 22.71
CA TYR A 502 4.49 -13.68 21.54
C TYR A 502 5.44 -12.58 21.06
N LYS A 503 5.53 -11.47 21.79
CA LYS A 503 6.37 -10.31 21.47
C LYS A 503 6.14 -9.85 20.04
N LEU A 504 4.87 -9.60 19.69
CA LEU A 504 4.48 -9.16 18.35
C LEU A 504 4.93 -7.73 18.11
N THR A 505 5.33 -7.42 16.88
CA THR A 505 6.00 -6.17 16.55
C THR A 505 5.23 -5.28 15.57
N LEU A 506 4.34 -5.87 14.79
CA LEU A 506 3.53 -5.19 13.78
C LEU A 506 2.05 -5.43 14.05
N ILE A 507 1.26 -4.36 13.99
CA ILE A 507 -0.19 -4.43 14.04
C ILE A 507 -0.80 -3.55 12.97
N THR A 508 -1.83 -4.08 12.29
CA THR A 508 -2.75 -3.30 11.47
C THR A 508 -4.12 -3.37 12.14
N ALA A 509 -4.80 -2.24 12.28
CA ALA A 509 -6.12 -2.19 12.92
C ALA A 509 -6.96 -1.07 12.32
N THR A 510 -8.27 -1.09 12.54
CA THR A 510 -9.06 0.14 12.41
C THR A 510 -8.88 0.98 13.67
N PRO A 511 -9.08 2.31 13.62
CA PRO A 511 -9.09 3.15 14.81
C PRO A 511 -10.00 2.62 15.93
N THR A 512 -11.20 2.15 15.57
CA THR A 512 -12.16 1.55 16.50
C THR A 512 -11.57 0.33 17.23
N PHE A 513 -10.90 -0.58 16.51
CA PHE A 513 -10.25 -1.74 17.12
C PHE A 513 -9.07 -1.30 18.02
N LEU A 514 -8.27 -0.35 17.56
CA LEU A 514 -7.15 0.16 18.34
C LEU A 514 -7.60 0.79 19.65
N GLN A 515 -8.71 1.55 19.64
CA GLN A 515 -9.33 2.13 20.83
C GLN A 515 -9.75 1.05 21.83
N THR A 516 -10.40 -0.02 21.33
CA THR A 516 -10.83 -1.16 22.19
C THR A 516 -9.64 -1.86 22.83
N TYR A 517 -8.51 -1.99 22.10
CA TYR A 517 -7.29 -2.61 22.62
C TYR A 517 -6.63 -1.73 23.70
N LEU A 518 -6.61 -0.40 23.50
CA LEU A 518 -6.09 0.56 24.48
C LEU A 518 -6.80 0.49 25.82
N HIS A 519 -8.11 0.29 25.84
CA HIS A 519 -8.88 0.17 27.09
C HIS A 519 -8.52 -1.07 27.93
N LYS A 520 -7.85 -2.08 27.31
CA LYS A 520 -7.50 -3.35 27.96
C LYS A 520 -5.99 -3.57 28.11
N ALA A 521 -5.18 -2.68 27.56
CA ALA A 521 -3.73 -2.83 27.51
C ALA A 521 -3.02 -1.92 28.53
N THR A 522 -1.92 -2.41 29.06
CA THR A 522 -0.91 -1.60 29.74
C THR A 522 0.21 -1.21 28.77
N ALA A 523 1.04 -0.25 29.16
CA ALA A 523 2.23 0.14 28.39
C ALA A 523 3.17 -1.04 28.16
N GLU A 524 3.30 -1.93 29.15
CA GLU A 524 4.15 -3.11 29.10
C GLU A 524 3.66 -4.14 28.08
N ASP A 525 2.34 -4.36 27.99
CA ASP A 525 1.72 -5.28 27.03
C ASP A 525 2.05 -4.90 25.57
N LEU A 526 2.11 -3.59 25.28
CA LEU A 526 2.32 -3.05 23.95
C LEU A 526 3.78 -2.66 23.64
N GLN A 527 4.71 -2.85 24.58
CA GLN A 527 6.10 -2.40 24.44
C GLN A 527 6.84 -2.95 23.23
N THR A 528 6.50 -4.16 22.77
CA THR A 528 7.15 -4.82 21.64
C THR A 528 6.67 -4.32 20.27
N LEU A 529 5.50 -3.68 20.20
CA LEU A 529 5.02 -3.08 18.96
C LEU A 529 5.95 -1.97 18.51
N ARG A 530 6.41 -2.02 17.26
CA ARG A 530 7.25 -0.99 16.66
C ARG A 530 6.57 -0.26 15.49
N LEU A 531 5.61 -0.92 14.83
CA LEU A 531 4.86 -0.36 13.73
C LEU A 531 3.37 -0.62 13.95
N ILE A 532 2.63 0.46 14.08
CA ILE A 532 1.20 0.48 14.30
C ILE A 532 0.57 1.24 13.13
N VAL A 533 -0.16 0.55 12.27
CA VAL A 533 -0.82 1.16 11.10
C VAL A 533 -2.31 1.05 11.27
N THR A 534 -3.01 2.17 11.18
CA THR A 534 -4.48 2.21 11.19
C THR A 534 -5.01 2.58 9.82
N GLY A 535 -6.17 2.03 9.46
CA GLY A 535 -6.84 2.31 8.19
C GLY A 535 -8.27 1.83 8.16
N GLY A 536 -9.00 2.20 7.10
CA GLY A 536 -10.41 1.87 6.93
C GLY A 536 -11.39 2.84 7.60
N GLU A 537 -10.89 3.66 8.52
CA GLU A 537 -11.61 4.73 9.22
C GLU A 537 -10.62 5.88 9.46
N LYS A 538 -11.12 7.10 9.66
CA LYS A 538 -10.30 8.28 9.99
C LYS A 538 -9.70 8.13 11.40
N LEU A 539 -8.40 8.33 11.52
CA LEU A 539 -7.73 8.36 12.82
C LEU A 539 -8.00 9.70 13.52
N ARG A 540 -8.68 9.66 14.66
CA ARG A 540 -8.90 10.85 15.48
C ARG A 540 -7.61 11.24 16.21
N PRO A 541 -7.27 12.54 16.27
CA PRO A 541 -6.06 13.02 16.96
C PRO A 541 -5.99 12.54 18.42
N GLU A 542 -7.12 12.55 19.12
CA GLU A 542 -7.22 12.19 20.54
C GLU A 542 -6.81 10.71 20.76
N LEU A 543 -7.20 9.81 19.84
CA LEU A 543 -6.80 8.41 19.92
C LEU A 543 -5.30 8.24 19.70
N ALA A 544 -4.73 8.97 18.73
CA ALA A 544 -3.30 8.96 18.46
C ALA A 544 -2.50 9.48 19.65
N GLU A 545 -2.97 10.56 20.29
CA GLU A 545 -2.36 11.15 21.49
C GLU A 545 -2.47 10.22 22.71
N LYS A 546 -3.65 9.64 22.97
CA LYS A 546 -3.84 8.63 24.04
C LYS A 546 -2.90 7.44 23.86
N PHE A 547 -2.76 6.94 22.60
CA PHE A 547 -1.85 5.85 22.31
C PHE A 547 -0.39 6.24 22.52
N HIS A 548 -0.01 7.44 22.11
CA HIS A 548 1.34 7.97 22.31
C HIS A 548 1.65 8.18 23.79
N ALA A 549 0.73 8.75 24.54
CA ALA A 549 0.87 8.96 25.99
C ALA A 549 1.09 7.64 26.76
N LEU A 550 0.35 6.57 26.39
CA LEU A 550 0.50 5.26 27.02
C LEU A 550 1.79 4.55 26.63
N THR A 551 2.19 4.60 25.37
CA THR A 551 3.23 3.70 24.81
C THR A 551 4.50 4.41 24.35
N GLY A 552 4.52 5.73 24.24
CA GLY A 552 5.58 6.51 23.60
C GLY A 552 5.70 6.28 22.08
N LYS A 553 4.72 5.60 21.43
CA LYS A 553 4.79 5.19 20.03
C LYS A 553 3.79 5.96 19.18
N VAL A 554 4.13 6.12 17.90
CA VAL A 554 3.29 6.82 16.93
C VAL A 554 2.41 5.83 16.18
N VAL A 555 1.13 6.16 16.07
CA VAL A 555 0.18 5.47 15.20
C VAL A 555 0.26 6.08 13.81
N VAL A 556 0.44 5.25 12.80
CA VAL A 556 0.55 5.66 11.40
C VAL A 556 -0.81 5.46 10.70
N GLU A 557 -1.34 6.51 10.11
CA GLU A 557 -2.59 6.44 9.35
C GLU A 557 -2.33 5.96 7.92
N GLY A 558 -3.16 5.06 7.41
CA GLY A 558 -3.16 4.58 6.04
C GLY A 558 -4.56 4.64 5.45
N TYR A 559 -4.63 4.83 4.14
CA TYR A 559 -5.88 4.85 3.39
C TYR A 559 -5.85 3.81 2.28
N GLY A 560 -7.04 3.27 2.00
CA GLY A 560 -7.25 2.37 0.89
C GLY A 560 -8.66 1.82 0.80
N CYS A 561 -8.92 1.08 -0.27
CA CYS A 561 -10.20 0.41 -0.51
C CYS A 561 -9.96 -0.96 -1.16
N THR A 562 -10.98 -1.81 -1.13
CA THR A 562 -10.89 -3.18 -1.67
C THR A 562 -10.48 -3.20 -3.13
N GLU A 563 -10.99 -2.26 -3.92
CA GLU A 563 -10.74 -2.10 -5.35
C GLU A 563 -9.28 -1.72 -5.70
N LEU A 564 -8.49 -1.35 -4.68
CA LEU A 564 -7.06 -0.96 -4.81
C LEU A 564 -6.10 -1.90 -4.07
N SER A 565 -6.55 -3.09 -3.60
CA SER A 565 -5.78 -4.27 -3.15
C SER A 565 -5.09 -4.29 -1.75
N PRO A 566 -5.29 -3.49 -0.74
CA PRO A 566 -6.14 -2.32 -0.61
C PRO A 566 -5.37 -1.01 -0.38
N ILE A 567 -4.03 -1.01 -0.10
CA ILE A 567 -3.31 0.11 0.48
C ILE A 567 -2.85 1.10 -0.60
N VAL A 568 -3.27 2.35 -0.48
CA VAL A 568 -2.96 3.42 -1.45
C VAL A 568 -1.93 4.39 -0.89
N THR A 569 -2.17 4.85 0.35
CA THR A 569 -1.30 5.80 1.02
C THR A 569 -0.99 5.36 2.44
N VAL A 570 0.15 5.81 2.96
CA VAL A 570 0.51 5.65 4.37
C VAL A 570 1.14 6.96 4.84
N ASN A 571 0.68 7.49 5.97
CA ASN A 571 1.12 8.75 6.54
C ASN A 571 2.44 8.59 7.32
N PHE A 572 3.50 8.26 6.57
CA PHE A 572 4.84 8.07 7.10
C PHE A 572 5.73 9.25 6.72
N GLY A 573 6.61 9.70 7.62
CA GLY A 573 7.51 10.82 7.34
C GLY A 573 8.47 10.55 6.19
N ASN A 574 8.61 11.52 5.29
CA ASN A 574 9.44 11.41 4.07
C ASN A 574 10.91 11.77 4.33
N SER A 575 11.24 12.32 5.50
CA SER A 575 12.56 12.86 5.77
C SER A 575 13.56 11.78 6.17
N LEU A 576 14.69 11.74 5.45
CA LEU A 576 15.87 10.93 5.80
C LEU A 576 16.53 11.38 7.11
N PHE A 577 16.40 12.66 7.45
CA PHE A 577 17.15 13.32 8.50
C PHE A 577 16.36 13.45 9.80
N ASP A 578 15.06 13.20 9.75
CA ASP A 578 14.16 13.30 10.90
C ASP A 578 13.44 11.97 11.18
N LEU A 579 14.22 11.02 11.69
CA LEU A 579 13.69 9.75 12.20
C LEU A 579 13.01 9.89 13.56
N ALA A 580 13.16 11.02 14.24
CA ALA A 580 12.45 11.30 15.47
C ALA A 580 10.96 11.59 15.18
N SER A 581 10.63 12.20 14.04
CA SER A 581 9.26 12.33 13.54
C SER A 581 8.94 11.20 12.56
N LYS A 582 8.67 10.00 13.06
CA LYS A 582 8.09 8.90 12.25
C LYS A 582 6.69 9.24 11.77
N SER A 583 6.07 10.27 12.28
CA SER A 583 4.77 10.77 11.88
C SER A 583 4.88 11.58 10.58
N GLY A 584 3.98 11.32 9.64
CA GLY A 584 3.73 12.21 8.52
C GLY A 584 3.05 13.51 8.96
N LYS A 585 2.28 14.11 8.08
CA LYS A 585 1.54 15.33 8.40
C LYS A 585 0.23 15.01 9.13
N PRO A 586 -0.07 15.66 10.25
CA PRO A 586 -1.34 15.47 10.96
C PRO A 586 -2.56 15.72 10.07
N GLY A 587 -3.60 14.89 10.21
CA GLY A 587 -4.83 14.96 9.43
C GLY A 587 -4.71 14.55 7.96
N SER A 588 -3.53 14.12 7.52
CA SER A 588 -3.30 13.55 6.19
C SER A 588 -3.38 12.03 6.25
N ILE A 589 -3.93 11.42 5.21
CA ILE A 589 -3.86 9.97 4.99
C ILE A 589 -2.47 9.53 4.45
N GLY A 590 -1.53 10.45 4.30
CA GLY A 590 -0.17 10.22 3.85
C GLY A 590 0.08 10.50 2.36
N SER A 591 1.25 10.08 1.90
CA SER A 591 1.64 10.16 0.49
C SER A 591 1.34 8.85 -0.25
N PRO A 592 1.07 8.90 -1.56
CA PRO A 592 0.91 7.69 -2.38
C PRO A 592 2.11 6.76 -2.26
N LEU A 593 1.85 5.48 -2.06
CA LEU A 593 2.91 4.47 -2.04
C LEU A 593 3.66 4.42 -3.39
N PRO A 594 4.93 4.00 -3.41
CA PRO A 594 5.71 3.87 -4.64
C PRO A 594 4.99 3.00 -5.69
N GLY A 595 4.80 3.54 -6.90
CA GLY A 595 4.06 2.88 -7.98
C GLY A 595 2.56 3.20 -7.98
N ILE A 596 2.11 4.12 -7.13
CA ILE A 596 0.75 4.63 -7.10
C ILE A 596 0.76 6.12 -7.46
N HIS A 597 -0.13 6.51 -8.35
CA HIS A 597 -0.36 7.90 -8.73
C HIS A 597 -1.77 8.32 -8.33
N ILE A 598 -1.87 9.48 -7.69
CA ILE A 598 -3.14 10.12 -7.31
C ILE A 598 -3.22 11.46 -8.01
N LYS A 599 -4.33 11.71 -8.70
CA LYS A 599 -4.68 13.04 -9.16
C LYS A 599 -6.04 13.46 -8.62
N ILE A 600 -6.18 14.74 -8.42
CA ILE A 600 -7.43 15.37 -7.99
C ILE A 600 -8.02 16.10 -9.19
N VAL A 601 -9.28 15.85 -9.47
CA VAL A 601 -9.97 16.47 -10.61
C VAL A 601 -11.23 17.19 -10.14
N ASP A 602 -11.55 18.25 -10.83
CA ASP A 602 -12.81 18.95 -10.64
C ASP A 602 -13.99 17.99 -10.92
N PRO A 603 -14.98 17.89 -10.02
CA PRO A 603 -16.07 16.93 -10.16
C PRO A 603 -16.95 17.13 -11.40
N GLU A 604 -17.06 18.35 -11.92
CA GLU A 604 -17.93 18.72 -13.05
C GLU A 604 -17.19 18.69 -14.38
N THR A 605 -16.00 19.28 -14.43
CA THR A 605 -15.23 19.44 -15.67
C THR A 605 -14.25 18.30 -15.93
N GLY A 606 -13.86 17.55 -14.90
CA GLY A 606 -12.83 16.52 -14.98
C GLY A 606 -11.40 17.07 -15.15
N VAL A 607 -11.21 18.38 -15.07
CA VAL A 607 -9.90 19.03 -15.18
C VAL A 607 -9.08 18.76 -13.93
N GLU A 608 -7.79 18.47 -14.09
CA GLU A 608 -6.87 18.26 -12.96
C GLU A 608 -6.65 19.57 -12.19
N LEU A 609 -6.79 19.47 -10.87
CA LEU A 609 -6.69 20.58 -9.94
C LEU A 609 -5.26 20.78 -9.41
N GLY A 610 -4.97 21.99 -8.98
CA GLY A 610 -3.69 22.37 -8.37
C GLY A 610 -3.52 21.90 -6.91
N PRO A 611 -2.33 22.14 -6.32
CA PRO A 611 -2.08 21.76 -4.93
C PRO A 611 -2.97 22.56 -3.96
N GLY A 612 -3.62 21.86 -3.04
CA GLY A 612 -4.51 22.42 -2.03
C GLY A 612 -5.98 22.50 -2.41
N GLU A 613 -6.30 22.38 -3.71
CA GLU A 613 -7.67 22.37 -4.20
C GLU A 613 -8.34 21.02 -3.98
N SER A 614 -9.61 21.02 -3.58
CA SER A 614 -10.40 19.82 -3.29
C SER A 614 -11.21 19.39 -4.51
N GLY A 615 -11.17 18.08 -4.81
CA GLY A 615 -11.91 17.50 -5.93
C GLY A 615 -11.98 15.98 -5.82
N ARG A 616 -12.49 15.31 -6.86
CA ARG A 616 -12.56 13.83 -6.91
C ARG A 616 -11.18 13.22 -6.99
N MET A 617 -10.95 12.22 -6.17
CA MET A 617 -9.69 11.50 -6.11
C MET A 617 -9.70 10.30 -7.07
N LEU A 618 -8.81 10.35 -8.06
CA LEU A 618 -8.58 9.30 -9.04
C LEU A 618 -7.22 8.64 -8.79
N VAL A 619 -7.18 7.31 -8.85
CA VAL A 619 -5.97 6.51 -8.55
C VAL A 619 -5.58 5.64 -9.74
N LYS A 620 -4.32 5.77 -10.21
CA LYS A 620 -3.70 4.90 -11.23
C LYS A 620 -2.58 4.09 -10.60
N ALA A 621 -2.65 2.78 -10.71
CA ALA A 621 -1.66 1.87 -10.11
C ALA A 621 -1.79 0.45 -10.64
N GLY A 622 -0.74 -0.35 -10.46
CA GLY A 622 -0.82 -1.79 -10.67
C GLY A 622 -1.71 -2.54 -9.65
N THR A 623 -2.14 -1.85 -8.59
CA THR A 623 -3.04 -2.38 -7.55
C THR A 623 -4.53 -2.29 -7.91
N VAL A 624 -4.90 -1.56 -8.97
CA VAL A 624 -6.30 -1.40 -9.39
C VAL A 624 -6.90 -2.75 -9.77
N MET A 625 -8.07 -3.07 -9.25
CA MET A 625 -8.80 -4.32 -9.50
C MET A 625 -9.02 -4.59 -11.00
N SER A 626 -9.27 -5.84 -11.36
CA SER A 626 -9.69 -6.19 -12.73
C SER A 626 -11.12 -5.75 -13.04
N GLY A 627 -11.94 -5.54 -12.04
CA GLY A 627 -13.32 -5.08 -12.16
C GLY A 627 -14.25 -5.73 -11.14
N TYR A 628 -15.54 -5.40 -11.26
CA TYR A 628 -16.61 -6.05 -10.51
C TYR A 628 -17.13 -7.27 -11.28
N LEU A 629 -17.25 -8.40 -10.59
CA LEU A 629 -17.73 -9.65 -11.17
C LEU A 629 -19.14 -9.48 -11.73
N ASN A 630 -19.33 -9.87 -13.01
CA ASN A 630 -20.60 -9.79 -13.74
C ASN A 630 -21.20 -8.36 -13.82
N MET A 631 -20.38 -7.30 -13.68
CA MET A 631 -20.81 -5.90 -13.70
C MET A 631 -19.90 -5.04 -14.61
N PRO A 632 -19.80 -5.33 -15.94
CA PRO A 632 -18.87 -4.63 -16.83
C PRO A 632 -19.19 -3.13 -16.97
N GLU A 633 -20.46 -2.75 -17.05
CA GLU A 633 -20.86 -1.34 -17.15
C GLU A 633 -20.46 -0.55 -15.90
N GLN A 634 -20.64 -1.14 -14.72
CA GLN A 634 -20.28 -0.49 -13.47
C GLN A 634 -18.76 -0.41 -13.32
N THR A 635 -18.02 -1.42 -13.79
CA THR A 635 -16.57 -1.39 -13.87
C THR A 635 -16.09 -0.26 -14.77
N ALA A 636 -16.68 -0.11 -15.96
CA ALA A 636 -16.33 0.95 -16.92
C ALA A 636 -16.66 2.37 -16.41
N ARG A 637 -17.66 2.52 -15.51
CA ARG A 637 -17.96 3.81 -14.88
C ARG A 637 -16.91 4.24 -13.88
N VAL A 638 -16.31 3.31 -13.14
CA VAL A 638 -15.34 3.61 -12.08
C VAL A 638 -13.88 3.48 -12.52
N ILE A 639 -13.60 2.77 -13.62
CA ILE A 639 -12.25 2.65 -14.19
C ILE A 639 -12.24 3.27 -15.57
N GLN A 640 -11.60 4.42 -15.72
CA GLN A 640 -11.49 5.17 -16.97
C GLN A 640 -10.03 5.56 -17.22
N ASN A 641 -9.53 5.31 -18.42
CA ASN A 641 -8.13 5.61 -18.81
C ASN A 641 -7.07 5.07 -17.83
N GLY A 642 -7.35 3.90 -17.23
CA GLY A 642 -6.48 3.28 -16.21
C GLY A 642 -6.56 3.90 -14.82
N TYR A 643 -7.41 4.90 -14.60
CA TYR A 643 -7.69 5.48 -13.29
C TYR A 643 -8.95 4.86 -12.69
N TYR A 644 -8.86 4.49 -11.43
CA TYR A 644 -9.99 4.13 -10.59
C TYR A 644 -10.50 5.37 -9.84
N ASP A 645 -11.80 5.63 -9.97
CA ASP A 645 -12.50 6.66 -9.21
C ASP A 645 -12.88 6.11 -7.84
N THR A 646 -12.27 6.65 -6.79
CA THR A 646 -12.48 6.18 -5.42
C THR A 646 -13.85 6.57 -4.86
N GLY A 647 -14.49 7.58 -5.45
CA GLY A 647 -15.68 8.22 -4.91
C GLY A 647 -15.40 9.10 -3.68
N ASP A 648 -14.13 9.30 -3.33
CA ASP A 648 -13.73 10.19 -2.25
C ASP A 648 -13.35 11.58 -2.80
N ILE A 649 -13.66 12.63 -2.04
CA ILE A 649 -13.22 14.00 -2.28
C ILE A 649 -11.98 14.24 -1.46
N ALA A 650 -10.91 14.70 -2.10
CA ALA A 650 -9.62 14.89 -1.48
C ALA A 650 -8.90 16.12 -2.04
N ARG A 651 -7.83 16.52 -1.37
CA ARG A 651 -6.84 17.48 -1.87
C ARG A 651 -5.43 16.93 -1.67
N VAL A 652 -4.53 17.34 -2.53
CA VAL A 652 -3.10 17.02 -2.43
C VAL A 652 -2.33 18.30 -2.16
N ASP A 653 -1.46 18.33 -1.16
CA ASP A 653 -0.62 19.51 -0.90
C ASP A 653 0.63 19.54 -1.80
N SER A 654 1.38 20.63 -1.76
CA SER A 654 2.60 20.82 -2.56
C SER A 654 3.70 19.80 -2.25
N ASP A 655 3.65 19.13 -1.10
CA ASP A 655 4.60 18.08 -0.72
C ASP A 655 4.12 16.69 -1.16
N GLY A 656 2.87 16.57 -1.66
CA GLY A 656 2.25 15.34 -2.14
C GLY A 656 1.54 14.53 -1.05
N TYR A 657 1.23 15.14 0.10
CA TYR A 657 0.38 14.52 1.10
C TYR A 657 -1.09 14.70 0.73
N VAL A 658 -1.86 13.64 0.92
CA VAL A 658 -3.28 13.58 0.57
C VAL A 658 -4.14 13.77 1.81
N TYR A 659 -5.20 14.55 1.68
CA TYR A 659 -6.17 14.82 2.74
C TYR A 659 -7.55 14.49 2.20
N ILE A 660 -8.25 13.55 2.83
CA ILE A 660 -9.66 13.28 2.54
C ILE A 660 -10.49 14.40 3.18
N THR A 661 -11.32 15.04 2.37
CA THR A 661 -12.25 16.07 2.82
C THR A 661 -13.70 15.57 2.91
N GLY A 662 -13.96 14.36 2.38
CA GLY A 662 -15.24 13.65 2.51
C GLY A 662 -15.44 12.63 1.39
N ARG A 663 -16.66 12.11 1.29
CA ARG A 663 -17.07 11.23 0.18
C ARG A 663 -18.04 11.95 -0.73
N ALA A 664 -17.99 11.70 -2.03
CA ALA A 664 -18.91 12.28 -3.00
C ALA A 664 -20.39 12.00 -2.64
N SER A 665 -20.67 10.86 -2.00
CA SER A 665 -22.00 10.53 -1.46
C SER A 665 -22.33 11.19 -0.11
N ARG A 666 -21.40 11.94 0.48
CA ARG A 666 -21.51 12.62 1.78
C ARG A 666 -21.36 14.13 1.64
N PHE A 667 -21.74 14.66 0.48
CA PHE A 667 -21.87 16.09 0.22
C PHE A 667 -23.27 16.41 -0.24
N SER A 668 -23.73 17.61 0.10
CA SER A 668 -24.90 18.23 -0.50
C SER A 668 -24.49 19.44 -1.32
N LYS A 669 -25.09 19.59 -2.51
CA LYS A 669 -24.87 20.77 -3.34
C LYS A 669 -25.95 21.81 -3.04
N ILE A 670 -25.62 22.78 -2.17
CA ILE A 670 -26.55 23.78 -1.68
C ILE A 670 -26.22 25.15 -2.28
N GLY A 671 -27.07 25.69 -3.15
CA GLY A 671 -26.83 26.98 -3.77
C GLY A 671 -25.53 27.03 -4.60
N GLY A 672 -25.07 25.90 -5.13
CA GLY A 672 -23.83 25.79 -5.90
C GLY A 672 -22.59 25.41 -5.07
N GLU A 673 -22.66 25.48 -3.74
CA GLU A 673 -21.56 25.08 -2.84
C GLU A 673 -21.67 23.61 -2.43
N MET A 674 -20.52 22.94 -2.35
CA MET A 674 -20.40 21.56 -1.86
C MET A 674 -20.24 21.56 -0.35
N VAL A 675 -21.27 21.10 0.37
CA VAL A 675 -21.33 21.06 1.83
C VAL A 675 -20.97 19.66 2.34
N PRO A 676 -19.83 19.50 3.02
CA PRO A 676 -19.38 18.19 3.51
C PRO A 676 -20.14 17.80 4.80
N HIS A 677 -20.90 16.71 4.77
CA HIS A 677 -21.67 16.23 5.92
C HIS A 677 -20.78 15.81 7.08
N GLU A 678 -19.68 15.09 6.80
CA GLU A 678 -18.77 14.56 7.85
C GLU A 678 -18.09 15.67 8.65
N THR A 679 -17.75 16.79 8.01
CA THR A 679 -17.17 17.96 8.69
C THR A 679 -18.14 18.57 9.71
N LEU A 680 -19.42 18.63 9.35
CA LEU A 680 -20.46 19.15 10.26
C LEU A 680 -20.75 18.14 11.39
N GLU A 681 -20.83 16.84 11.09
CA GLU A 681 -20.97 15.79 12.11
C GLU A 681 -19.82 15.81 13.11
N GLU A 682 -18.59 16.01 12.66
CA GLU A 682 -17.41 16.11 13.53
C GLU A 682 -17.48 17.38 14.41
N ALA A 683 -17.90 18.51 13.84
CA ALA A 683 -18.04 19.75 14.60
C ALA A 683 -19.11 19.60 15.70
N ILE A 684 -20.25 18.97 15.38
CA ILE A 684 -21.32 18.72 16.34
C ILE A 684 -20.86 17.73 17.43
N ALA A 685 -20.16 16.65 17.07
CA ALA A 685 -19.63 15.68 18.03
C ALA A 685 -18.61 16.34 18.98
N HIS A 686 -17.76 17.23 18.48
CA HIS A 686 -16.82 18.01 19.29
C HIS A 686 -17.55 18.92 20.29
N PHE A 687 -18.58 19.64 19.84
CA PHE A 687 -19.42 20.48 20.69
C PHE A 687 -20.09 19.68 21.84
N ARG A 688 -20.59 18.50 21.50
CA ARG A 688 -21.25 17.59 22.45
C ARG A 688 -20.30 16.91 23.42
N GLY A 689 -18.99 16.88 23.13
CA GLY A 689 -17.96 16.22 23.96
C GLY A 689 -18.14 14.70 24.06
N ARG A 690 -18.84 14.06 23.11
CA ARG A 690 -19.15 12.62 23.14
C ARG A 690 -18.39 11.85 22.04
N GLU A 691 -17.89 10.68 22.39
CA GLU A 691 -17.13 9.82 21.48
C GLU A 691 -18.04 8.99 20.56
N ASP A 692 -19.27 8.71 20.96
CA ASP A 692 -20.24 7.93 20.17
C ASP A 692 -20.91 8.78 19.10
N ARG A 693 -21.25 8.13 17.98
CA ARG A 693 -21.97 8.81 16.89
C ARG A 693 -23.43 9.01 17.29
N GLU A 694 -23.79 10.22 17.62
CA GLU A 694 -25.15 10.63 17.97
C GLU A 694 -25.90 11.30 16.81
N VAL A 695 -25.18 11.73 15.78
CA VAL A 695 -25.71 12.55 14.69
C VAL A 695 -25.32 11.96 13.33
N ALA A 696 -26.21 12.04 12.36
CA ALA A 696 -25.95 11.75 10.97
C ALA A 696 -26.61 12.80 10.06
N ILE A 697 -25.84 13.34 9.10
CA ILE A 697 -26.28 14.38 8.17
C ILE A 697 -26.40 13.82 6.77
N THR A 698 -27.43 14.24 6.03
CA THR A 698 -27.58 13.93 4.61
C THR A 698 -28.28 15.08 3.88
N GLY A 699 -28.25 15.03 2.54
CA GLY A 699 -29.00 15.96 1.69
C GLY A 699 -30.45 15.50 1.48
N LYS A 700 -31.32 16.47 1.30
CA LYS A 700 -32.68 16.32 0.81
C LYS A 700 -32.90 17.27 -0.34
N SER A 701 -33.60 16.85 -1.38
CA SER A 701 -33.94 17.70 -2.54
C SER A 701 -34.71 18.95 -2.11
N ASP A 702 -34.27 20.13 -2.55
CA ASP A 702 -34.89 21.44 -2.30
C ASP A 702 -35.09 22.19 -3.62
N PRO A 703 -36.33 22.57 -3.98
CA PRO A 703 -36.62 23.21 -5.26
C PRO A 703 -35.92 24.59 -5.47
N ARG A 704 -35.50 25.27 -4.40
CA ARG A 704 -34.93 26.62 -4.46
C ARG A 704 -33.41 26.61 -4.45
N ARG A 705 -32.79 25.63 -3.79
CA ARG A 705 -31.35 25.59 -3.54
C ARG A 705 -30.64 24.35 -4.10
N GLY A 706 -31.40 23.48 -4.81
CA GLY A 706 -30.96 22.17 -5.27
C GLY A 706 -31.10 21.12 -4.16
N GLU A 707 -30.40 21.31 -3.05
CA GLU A 707 -30.47 20.47 -1.87
C GLU A 707 -30.53 21.31 -0.58
N LYS A 708 -30.96 20.69 0.51
CA LYS A 708 -30.86 21.19 1.89
C LYS A 708 -30.33 20.09 2.80
N LEU A 709 -29.71 20.48 3.90
CA LEU A 709 -29.23 19.51 4.91
C LEU A 709 -30.40 18.96 5.71
N MET A 710 -30.33 17.65 6.05
CA MET A 710 -31.17 17.00 7.06
C MET A 710 -30.27 16.42 8.12
N VAL A 711 -30.51 16.74 9.39
CA VAL A 711 -29.71 16.31 10.54
C VAL A 711 -30.51 15.34 11.38
N PHE A 712 -30.17 14.05 11.35
CA PHE A 712 -30.79 13.04 12.20
C PHE A 712 -29.99 12.90 13.48
N TYR A 713 -30.65 12.86 14.63
CA TYR A 713 -30.01 12.71 15.94
C TYR A 713 -30.81 11.75 16.84
N THR A 714 -30.11 11.13 17.80
CA THR A 714 -30.70 10.10 18.68
C THR A 714 -30.80 10.52 20.15
N PRO A 715 -30.00 11.42 20.73
CA PRO A 715 -30.12 11.73 22.16
C PRO A 715 -31.32 12.65 22.46
N ASP A 716 -32.04 12.36 23.56
CA ASP A 716 -33.14 13.19 24.05
C ASP A 716 -32.65 14.57 24.57
N ASP A 717 -31.40 14.68 25.02
CA ASP A 717 -30.73 15.91 25.49
C ASP A 717 -30.09 16.74 24.38
N PHE A 718 -30.45 16.47 23.12
CA PHE A 718 -29.91 17.21 21.98
C PHE A 718 -30.67 18.52 21.74
N ASP A 719 -29.94 19.62 21.76
CA ASP A 719 -30.50 20.96 21.50
C ASP A 719 -30.06 21.49 20.12
N PRO A 720 -30.94 21.46 19.10
CA PRO A 720 -30.65 22.00 17.77
C PRO A 720 -30.26 23.47 17.78
N ALA A 721 -30.89 24.32 18.65
CA ALA A 721 -30.60 25.74 18.69
C ALA A 721 -29.18 26.02 19.21
N ALA A 722 -28.74 25.29 20.22
CA ALA A 722 -27.36 25.37 20.74
C ALA A 722 -26.34 24.95 19.68
N VAL A 723 -26.61 23.87 18.91
CA VAL A 723 -25.74 23.40 17.82
C VAL A 723 -25.65 24.45 16.71
N ILE A 724 -26.76 25.04 16.29
CA ILE A 724 -26.78 26.10 15.27
C ILE A 724 -25.94 27.30 15.72
N ASN A 725 -26.07 27.73 16.96
CA ASN A 725 -25.29 28.83 17.53
C ASN A 725 -23.81 28.50 17.57
N TYR A 726 -23.43 27.30 18.00
CA TYR A 726 -22.06 26.84 17.99
C TYR A 726 -21.45 26.85 16.57
N LEU A 727 -22.16 26.33 15.54
CA LEU A 727 -21.68 26.35 14.17
C LEU A 727 -21.47 27.79 13.64
N LYS A 728 -22.32 28.75 14.03
CA LYS A 728 -22.15 30.18 13.72
C LYS A 728 -20.92 30.76 14.40
N GLU A 729 -20.70 30.47 15.67
CA GLU A 729 -19.53 30.91 16.47
C GLU A 729 -18.23 30.38 15.86
N GLN A 730 -18.24 29.15 15.38
CA GLN A 730 -17.10 28.53 14.67
C GLN A 730 -16.91 29.08 13.25
N LYS A 731 -17.72 30.07 12.83
CA LYS A 731 -17.67 30.73 11.52
C LYS A 731 -17.84 29.80 10.31
N PHE A 732 -18.63 28.77 10.47
CA PHE A 732 -19.04 27.97 9.32
C PHE A 732 -19.81 28.84 8.30
N PRO A 733 -19.67 28.58 6.97
CA PRO A 733 -20.43 29.30 5.95
C PRO A 733 -21.94 29.18 6.20
N ASN A 734 -22.70 30.23 5.98
CA ASN A 734 -24.15 30.26 6.25
C ASN A 734 -24.93 29.15 5.52
N LEU A 735 -24.46 28.73 4.34
CA LEU A 735 -25.07 27.63 3.57
C LEU A 735 -24.81 26.24 4.19
N TRP A 736 -23.83 26.13 5.06
CA TRP A 736 -23.48 24.89 5.77
C TRP A 736 -24.27 24.72 7.08
N ILE A 737 -24.93 25.76 7.56
CA ILE A 737 -25.65 25.74 8.83
C ILE A 737 -27.08 25.27 8.59
N PRO A 738 -27.48 24.10 9.12
CA PRO A 738 -28.85 23.62 9.02
C PRO A 738 -29.81 24.55 9.76
N LYS A 739 -31.05 24.61 9.31
CA LYS A 739 -32.10 25.29 10.05
C LYS A 739 -32.66 24.37 11.13
N GLU A 740 -33.31 24.92 12.13
CA GLU A 740 -33.92 24.17 13.22
C GLU A 740 -34.96 23.12 12.72
N GLU A 741 -35.73 23.48 11.70
CA GLU A 741 -36.68 22.60 11.00
C GLU A 741 -36.07 21.40 10.26
N ASP A 742 -34.75 21.40 10.04
CA ASP A 742 -34.02 20.35 9.35
C ASP A 742 -33.45 19.29 10.31
N PHE A 743 -33.62 19.50 11.63
CA PHE A 743 -33.24 18.53 12.64
C PHE A 743 -34.36 17.55 12.94
N VAL A 744 -34.04 16.25 12.95
CA VAL A 744 -35.02 15.17 13.12
C VAL A 744 -34.52 14.22 14.20
N HIS A 745 -35.31 14.09 15.27
CA HIS A 745 -35.07 13.12 16.33
C HIS A 745 -35.56 11.73 15.89
N ILE A 746 -34.69 10.72 15.97
CA ILE A 746 -34.99 9.32 15.59
C ILE A 746 -34.58 8.34 16.71
N ALA A 747 -35.23 7.19 16.75
CA ALA A 747 -34.97 6.17 17.75
C ALA A 747 -33.55 5.58 17.67
N ALA A 748 -33.04 5.36 16.46
CA ALA A 748 -31.69 4.86 16.24
C ALA A 748 -31.16 5.29 14.87
N LEU A 749 -29.84 5.57 14.79
CA LEU A 749 -29.16 5.79 13.52
C LEU A 749 -29.09 4.48 12.72
N PRO A 750 -29.31 4.53 11.39
CA PRO A 750 -29.21 3.34 10.55
C PRO A 750 -27.74 2.90 10.44
N ILE A 751 -27.41 1.72 10.98
CA ILE A 751 -26.06 1.15 11.00
C ILE A 751 -26.04 -0.18 10.26
N LEU A 752 -25.01 -0.38 9.41
CA LEU A 752 -24.73 -1.65 8.74
C LEU A 752 -24.16 -2.68 9.73
N GLY A 753 -24.24 -3.97 9.41
CA GLY A 753 -23.65 -5.03 10.22
C GLY A 753 -22.13 -4.90 10.44
N SER A 754 -21.45 -4.02 9.70
CA SER A 754 -20.03 -3.65 9.88
C SER A 754 -19.80 -2.52 10.90
N GLY A 755 -20.86 -1.99 11.53
CA GLY A 755 -20.80 -0.84 12.44
C GLY A 755 -20.76 0.53 11.74
N LYS A 756 -20.76 0.57 10.40
CA LYS A 756 -20.76 1.82 9.62
C LYS A 756 -22.18 2.34 9.39
N LEU A 757 -22.32 3.67 9.26
CA LEU A 757 -23.58 4.32 8.92
C LEU A 757 -24.12 3.81 7.57
N ASP A 758 -25.39 3.41 7.53
CA ASP A 758 -26.09 3.09 6.30
C ASP A 758 -26.62 4.36 5.63
N ILE A 759 -25.75 4.95 4.82
CA ILE A 759 -26.02 6.22 4.10
C ILE A 759 -27.26 6.13 3.21
N ARG A 760 -27.58 4.95 2.67
CA ARG A 760 -28.74 4.77 1.80
C ARG A 760 -30.03 4.81 2.55
N LYS A 761 -30.07 4.07 3.65
CA LYS A 761 -31.23 4.11 4.53
C LYS A 761 -31.42 5.54 5.03
N LEU A 762 -30.32 6.24 5.36
CA LEU A 762 -30.35 7.65 5.77
C LEU A 762 -30.90 8.56 4.67
N ASN A 763 -30.37 8.45 3.42
CA ASN A 763 -30.84 9.24 2.29
C ASN A 763 -32.33 8.96 1.99
N ARG A 764 -32.75 7.68 2.01
CA ARG A 764 -34.15 7.29 1.84
C ARG A 764 -35.03 7.91 2.91
N MET A 765 -34.62 7.84 4.17
CA MET A 765 -35.33 8.47 5.29
C MET A 765 -35.51 9.98 5.08
N ALA A 766 -34.46 10.67 4.60
CA ALA A 766 -34.56 12.10 4.31
C ALA A 766 -35.55 12.42 3.18
N GLU A 767 -35.52 11.64 2.09
CA GLU A 767 -36.40 11.88 0.93
C GLU A 767 -37.86 11.47 1.19
N THR A 768 -38.10 10.30 1.79
CA THR A 768 -39.47 9.77 2.01
C THR A 768 -40.14 10.31 3.26
N GLY A 769 -39.35 10.76 4.25
CA GLY A 769 -39.88 11.11 5.58
C GLY A 769 -40.35 9.89 6.43
N GLU A 770 -39.94 8.68 5.98
CA GLU A 770 -40.24 7.43 6.69
C GLU A 770 -39.13 7.08 7.65
N TYR A 771 -39.26 7.40 8.93
CA TYR A 771 -38.32 7.05 10.01
C TYR A 771 -39.08 6.75 11.31
N GLU A 772 -38.48 5.89 12.12
CA GLU A 772 -39.07 5.54 13.45
C GLU A 772 -38.78 6.69 14.42
N LEU A 773 -39.81 7.29 14.95
CA LEU A 773 -39.71 8.25 16.04
C LEU A 773 -39.46 7.51 17.36
N PRO A 774 -38.77 8.10 18.34
CA PRO A 774 -38.60 7.52 19.67
C PRO A 774 -39.99 7.33 20.28
N ASP A 775 -40.26 6.08 20.68
CA ASP A 775 -41.57 5.73 21.27
C ASP A 775 -41.77 6.41 22.61
N ALA A 776 -42.93 6.96 22.86
CA ALA A 776 -43.28 7.59 24.15
C ALA A 776 -43.19 6.60 25.34
N GLU A 777 -43.36 5.28 25.09
CA GLU A 777 -43.15 4.23 26.10
C GLU A 777 -41.66 3.95 26.35
N SER A 778 -40.79 4.03 25.33
CA SER A 778 -39.33 3.90 25.49
C SER A 778 -38.77 5.08 26.28
N ARG A 779 -39.33 6.28 26.15
CA ARG A 779 -38.94 7.46 26.95
C ARG A 779 -39.21 7.21 28.45
N LYS A 780 -40.39 6.67 28.80
CA LYS A 780 -40.72 6.36 30.21
C LYS A 780 -39.84 5.27 30.79
N LEU A 781 -39.37 4.30 29.99
CA LEU A 781 -38.46 3.24 30.46
C LEU A 781 -37.05 3.77 30.74
N VAL A 782 -36.55 4.70 29.92
CA VAL A 782 -35.24 5.36 30.10
C VAL A 782 -35.30 6.35 31.26
N GLU A 783 -36.35 7.13 31.40
CA GLU A 783 -36.56 8.00 32.55
C GLU A 783 -36.67 7.18 33.85
N GLY A 784 -37.37 6.07 33.87
CA GLY A 784 -37.45 5.17 35.03
C GLY A 784 -36.13 4.49 35.40
N LEU A 785 -35.23 4.25 34.41
CA LEU A 785 -33.89 3.71 34.65
C LEU A 785 -32.91 4.77 35.17
N ILE A 786 -33.10 6.04 34.81
CA ILE A 786 -32.31 7.18 35.29
C ILE A 786 -32.73 7.57 36.70
N GLU A 787 -34.04 7.60 36.98
CA GLU A 787 -34.56 7.86 38.33
C GLU A 787 -34.27 6.72 39.31
N GLY A 788 -34.30 5.46 38.86
CA GLY A 788 -33.94 4.28 39.66
C GLY A 788 -32.45 4.20 40.05
N LYS A 789 -31.57 4.87 39.36
CA LYS A 789 -30.14 4.96 39.74
C LYS A 789 -29.89 6.04 40.79
N ASN A 790 -30.69 7.08 40.85
CA ASN A 790 -30.56 8.14 41.86
C ASN A 790 -31.20 7.78 43.21
N SER A 791 -31.98 6.67 43.31
CA SER A 791 -32.51 6.19 44.58
C SER A 791 -31.74 5.02 45.20
N ALA A 792 -30.63 4.58 44.55
CA ALA A 792 -29.78 3.52 45.14
C ALA A 792 -28.48 4.07 45.76
N ASP A 793 -28.25 5.40 45.69
CA ASP A 793 -27.11 6.09 46.26
C ASP A 793 -27.53 7.17 47.31
N ALA A 794 -28.72 7.04 47.89
CA ALA A 794 -29.17 7.83 49.03
C ALA A 794 -29.22 6.99 50.34
#